data_f8e03d5b957b8b82a5f72eb7a9106e05
#
_entry.id   f8e03d5b957b8b82a5f72eb7a9106e05
#
_cell.length_a   1.000
_cell.length_b   1.000
_cell.length_c   1.000
_cell.angle_alpha   90.00
_cell.angle_beta   90.00
_cell.angle_gamma   90.00
#
_symmetry.space_group_name_H-M   'P 1'
#
loop_
_entity.id
_entity.type
_entity.pdbx_description
1 polymer ?
#
loop_
_entity_poly.entity_id
_entity_poly.type
_entity_poly.pdbx_seq_one_letter_code
_entity_poly.pdbx_strand_id
1 'polypeptide(L)'
;MTTNDSTPAAGSASPSAAASASVPAADSASTPAAASAAGSASAAASASRPAADPAPAPASAASAPASAAASVSADDRRAVTGKRRIAFAVYVADVGRLPGLQALLRSLALTNPALCEDVVVLHPGLPDTAFDAAHRLHPRLIPRTASGRHDAFRLDGYDTVIALTPAQVVLGGIDTLLRLRTGVAAVPGPGPDGVPDPRNGIPDDGILVIQRQDLDHREPPAAARDIPESLLVPLDSRYDFRALRLRDDLAVPEDVVVLNFADTPTSCTGPAQAARARHDLDDEAFRAAYLALPGAKHPDLLLHFALPFPEGSRPPIDLVRQLAEIHRGRGHHDLAVALLGKAVAGRPDLPRCHETLGVCLMALSRYEEAETHLLLATASLDFAPRAFGQLARLAWLLGRTEDARGYALAGLESDPTDANCRAWYARTSEMVAAGGTAPDTSPGEQLAHVALFAEGDENAGDKVLPEAVRSCFTADTGPDRWHQQHAHLLVDEAGLERLNARRAVIVGGGGLFLPDTAPNGNSGWQWNIPDDVLARITAPLAVFAVGYNVFDGQRYRRERFAASLRALVERSAFFGLRNHGSVARVRELLPAALREKVRYQPCPTTVARHLDPRLAGPAVREDTVLINCAYDRAGLRFGHDYGHFLAEMAAAIRAVSAAAEVRYAAHMPADERFVDDLRREHGLTLPVEPLYLLSNDAIRDLYRSTRLVIGMRGHAGMIPFGCGTPVISLVSHPKLAYFLADIDRPDWGVSVHERALGARLAERALAVLADHPAAVADVHDRQRALWSATRDNLTLLRELTGLPDPFGGPGRAPDPVVPAPRPASDRDRPSRHPGRAR
;
A
#
# COMPACT_ATOMS: atom_id res chain seq x y z
N MET A 1 -23.39 50.32 29.95
CA MET A 1 -22.77 51.61 30.29
C MET A 1 -21.54 51.69 29.38
N THR A 2 -21.77 52.33 28.28
CA THR A 2 -21.20 53.63 27.79
C THR A 2 -19.77 53.39 27.28
N THR A 3 -19.62 53.30 26.01
CA THR A 3 -19.62 54.25 24.86
C THR A 3 -18.24 54.82 24.56
N ASN A 4 -17.97 54.72 23.28
CA ASN A 4 -17.38 55.66 22.34
C ASN A 4 -15.88 55.56 22.14
N ASP A 5 -15.45 55.25 20.95
CA ASP A 5 -15.53 56.00 19.65
C ASP A 5 -14.30 56.88 19.43
N SER A 6 -13.59 56.61 18.33
CA SER A 6 -13.15 57.61 17.35
C SER A 6 -11.93 57.20 16.57
N THR A 7 -12.09 56.86 15.32
CA THR A 7 -11.19 57.22 14.23
C THR A 7 -11.20 58.73 13.99
N PRO A 8 -10.23 59.41 13.34
CA PRO A 8 -10.05 59.38 11.88
C PRO A 8 -8.58 59.49 11.40
N ALA A 9 -8.26 58.91 10.26
CA ALA A 9 -8.25 59.44 8.88
C ALA A 9 -6.98 60.25 8.46
N ALA A 10 -6.37 59.74 7.36
CA ALA A 10 -5.91 60.35 6.12
C ALA A 10 -4.60 61.17 6.07
N GLY A 11 -3.85 60.91 5.01
CA GLY A 11 -2.83 61.79 4.41
C GLY A 11 -1.72 60.98 3.74
N SER A 12 -1.88 60.48 2.52
CA SER A 12 -1.52 61.04 1.20
C SER A 12 -0.09 61.61 1.09
N ALA A 13 0.75 60.95 0.29
CA ALA A 13 1.46 61.57 -0.85
C ALA A 13 2.55 60.66 -1.41
N SER A 14 2.41 60.20 -2.63
CA SER A 14 3.50 60.01 -3.58
C SER A 14 3.94 61.41 -4.10
N PRO A 15 5.06 61.65 -4.82
CA PRO A 15 5.47 60.94 -6.04
C PRO A 15 6.98 60.84 -6.37
N SER A 16 7.26 60.01 -7.41
CA SER A 16 8.19 60.20 -8.55
C SER A 16 9.70 60.39 -8.32
N ALA A 17 10.55 59.65 -9.03
CA ALA A 17 11.00 59.84 -10.41
C ALA A 17 12.03 58.75 -10.72
N ALA A 18 11.84 57.98 -11.73
CA ALA A 18 12.49 57.92 -13.02
C ALA A 18 13.98 58.26 -13.09
N ALA A 19 14.80 57.28 -13.48
CA ALA A 19 15.95 57.49 -14.36
C ALA A 19 16.24 56.24 -15.18
N SER A 20 16.00 56.37 -16.46
CA SER A 20 16.39 55.53 -17.59
C SER A 20 17.88 55.59 -17.85
N ALA A 21 18.47 54.48 -18.31
CA ALA A 21 19.60 54.45 -19.26
C ALA A 21 19.69 53.04 -19.84
N SER A 22 19.13 52.75 -20.97
CA SER A 22 19.68 52.81 -22.33
C SER A 22 20.74 51.75 -22.63
N VAL A 23 20.31 50.80 -23.49
CA VAL A 23 21.01 49.80 -24.30
C VAL A 23 22.03 50.50 -25.21
N PRO A 24 23.10 49.81 -25.67
CA PRO A 24 23.23 49.71 -27.07
C PRO A 24 23.35 48.28 -27.63
N ALA A 25 22.65 48.09 -28.73
CA ALA A 25 22.82 47.01 -29.66
C ALA A 25 23.96 47.27 -30.64
N ALA A 26 24.59 46.26 -31.11
CA ALA A 26 25.24 46.16 -32.43
C ALA A 26 25.41 44.67 -32.72
N ASP A 27 24.68 44.10 -33.69
CA ASP A 27 24.94 43.90 -35.07
C ASP A 27 26.22 43.06 -35.33
N SER A 28 26.27 42.04 -36.07
CA SER A 28 25.64 41.55 -37.29
C SER A 28 26.35 40.27 -37.75
N ALA A 29 25.52 39.39 -38.30
CA ALA A 29 25.69 38.67 -39.56
C ALA A 29 26.89 37.71 -39.78
N SER A 30 26.58 36.44 -40.04
CA SER A 30 26.60 35.91 -41.40
C SER A 30 26.37 34.39 -41.42
N THR A 31 25.31 34.00 -42.12
CA THR A 31 25.20 32.71 -42.80
C THR A 31 26.09 32.66 -44.03
N PRO A 32 26.47 31.50 -44.52
CA PRO A 32 25.87 30.93 -45.72
C PRO A 32 25.61 29.45 -45.64
N ALA A 33 24.39 29.01 -46.01
CA ALA A 33 23.92 28.59 -47.33
C ALA A 33 24.50 27.28 -47.85
N ALA A 34 23.65 26.28 -47.84
CA ALA A 34 23.21 25.31 -48.83
C ALA A 34 24.16 24.73 -49.85
N ALA A 35 24.12 23.43 -50.03
CA ALA A 35 24.07 22.67 -51.28
C ALA A 35 23.78 21.21 -50.91
N SER A 36 22.63 20.61 -51.16
CA SER A 36 22.00 20.05 -52.34
C SER A 36 22.87 19.10 -53.16
N ALA A 37 22.49 17.82 -53.17
CA ALA A 37 22.41 16.90 -54.31
C ALA A 37 22.10 15.49 -53.74
N ALA A 38 20.98 14.87 -53.90
CA ALA A 38 20.30 14.32 -55.08
C ALA A 38 21.09 13.21 -55.80
N GLY A 39 20.43 12.05 -55.89
CA GLY A 39 20.74 11.01 -56.90
C GLY A 39 20.67 9.63 -56.30
N SER A 40 19.59 9.01 -56.40
CA SER A 40 19.00 8.09 -57.39
C SER A 40 19.43 6.63 -57.25
N ALA A 41 18.46 5.83 -56.89
CA ALA A 41 17.81 4.79 -57.72
C ALA A 41 18.49 3.44 -57.92
N SER A 42 17.71 2.46 -57.54
CA SER A 42 17.37 1.22 -58.28
C SER A 42 18.39 0.10 -58.36
N ALA A 43 17.99 -1.03 -57.81
CA ALA A 43 17.76 -2.23 -58.63
C ALA A 43 17.20 -3.38 -57.82
N ALA A 44 16.10 -3.87 -58.32
CA ALA A 44 15.48 -5.13 -57.91
C ALA A 44 16.28 -6.31 -58.40
N ALA A 45 16.37 -7.36 -57.60
CA ALA A 45 16.66 -8.71 -58.11
C ALA A 45 15.76 -9.72 -57.38
N SER A 46 14.85 -10.20 -58.15
CA SER A 46 14.02 -11.39 -57.88
C SER A 46 14.87 -12.64 -57.83
N ALA A 47 14.68 -13.44 -56.79
CA ALA A 47 15.03 -14.87 -56.84
C ALA A 47 13.89 -15.71 -56.29
N SER A 48 13.44 -16.54 -57.14
CA SER A 48 12.35 -17.51 -57.06
C SER A 48 12.50 -18.54 -55.95
N ARG A 49 11.38 -18.84 -55.30
CA ARG A 49 11.11 -20.01 -54.47
C ARG A 49 11.07 -21.30 -55.34
N PRO A 50 11.46 -22.45 -54.80
CA PRO A 50 10.84 -23.70 -55.13
C PRO A 50 9.80 -24.11 -54.10
N ALA A 51 8.72 -24.66 -54.62
CA ALA A 51 7.61 -25.24 -53.88
C ALA A 51 8.07 -26.47 -53.07
N ALA A 52 7.58 -26.59 -51.83
CA ALA A 52 7.61 -27.81 -51.06
C ALA A 52 6.19 -28.28 -50.79
N ASP A 53 5.97 -29.58 -50.94
CA ASP A 53 4.73 -30.33 -50.82
C ASP A 53 3.98 -30.18 -49.50
N PRO A 54 2.65 -30.41 -49.45
CA PRO A 54 1.86 -30.27 -48.26
C PRO A 54 2.07 -31.48 -47.32
N ALA A 55 2.47 -31.16 -46.09
CA ALA A 55 2.47 -32.13 -45.00
C ALA A 55 1.04 -32.44 -44.54
N PRO A 56 0.75 -33.66 -44.03
CA PRO A 56 -0.59 -34.09 -43.66
C PRO A 56 -1.12 -33.36 -42.42
N ALA A 57 -2.41 -33.14 -42.40
CA ALA A 57 -3.16 -32.51 -41.29
C ALA A 57 -2.91 -33.24 -39.96
N PRO A 58 -2.64 -32.51 -38.86
CA PRO A 58 -2.60 -33.13 -37.55
C PRO A 58 -4.02 -33.45 -37.07
N ALA A 59 -4.14 -34.67 -36.56
CA ALA A 59 -5.32 -35.19 -35.91
C ALA A 59 -5.78 -34.24 -34.76
N SER A 60 -7.10 -34.16 -34.59
CA SER A 60 -7.78 -33.45 -33.52
C SER A 60 -7.08 -33.63 -32.18
N ALA A 61 -6.37 -32.57 -31.71
CA ALA A 61 -5.93 -32.50 -30.34
C ALA A 61 -7.15 -32.15 -29.47
N ALA A 62 -7.47 -33.10 -28.61
CA ALA A 62 -8.40 -32.88 -27.51
C ALA A 62 -8.02 -31.59 -26.79
N SER A 63 -9.02 -30.74 -26.57
CA SER A 63 -8.93 -29.54 -25.77
C SER A 63 -8.25 -29.86 -24.42
N ALA A 64 -6.99 -29.45 -24.29
CA ALA A 64 -6.36 -29.39 -23.00
C ALA A 64 -7.15 -28.35 -22.14
N PRO A 65 -7.46 -28.65 -20.89
CA PRO A 65 -8.10 -27.67 -20.03
C PRO A 65 -7.19 -26.44 -19.93
N ALA A 66 -7.77 -25.27 -20.17
CA ALA A 66 -7.12 -24.01 -19.93
C ALA A 66 -6.41 -24.08 -18.57
N SER A 67 -5.10 -23.91 -18.58
CA SER A 67 -4.27 -23.83 -17.39
C SER A 67 -4.93 -22.84 -16.44
N ALA A 68 -5.57 -23.35 -15.40
CA ALA A 68 -5.92 -22.59 -14.24
C ALA A 68 -4.60 -22.00 -13.70
N ALA A 69 -4.32 -20.75 -14.05
CA ALA A 69 -3.41 -19.95 -13.26
C ALA A 69 -3.97 -20.04 -11.84
N ALA A 70 -3.30 -20.75 -10.96
CA ALA A 70 -3.65 -20.88 -9.57
C ALA A 70 -3.63 -19.47 -8.97
N SER A 71 -4.77 -18.78 -9.08
CA SER A 71 -5.06 -17.64 -8.25
C SER A 71 -5.02 -18.18 -6.82
N VAL A 72 -4.06 -17.70 -6.04
CA VAL A 72 -4.09 -17.89 -4.59
C VAL A 72 -5.51 -17.61 -4.16
N SER A 73 -6.19 -18.62 -3.61
CA SER A 73 -7.60 -18.53 -3.33
C SER A 73 -7.87 -17.36 -2.41
N ALA A 74 -9.05 -16.79 -2.48
CA ALA A 74 -9.44 -15.71 -1.56
C ALA A 74 -9.35 -16.17 -0.10
N ASP A 75 -9.51 -17.46 0.14
CA ASP A 75 -9.41 -18.09 1.47
C ASP A 75 -7.97 -18.15 1.97
N ASP A 76 -6.98 -18.38 1.10
CA ASP A 76 -5.55 -18.34 1.48
C ASP A 76 -5.11 -16.93 1.91
N ARG A 77 -5.69 -15.87 1.31
CA ARG A 77 -5.39 -14.48 1.68
C ARG A 77 -6.02 -14.09 3.02
N ARG A 78 -7.22 -14.61 3.30
CA ARG A 78 -7.91 -14.43 4.58
C ARG A 78 -7.13 -15.04 5.72
N ALA A 79 -6.58 -16.25 5.53
CA ALA A 79 -5.77 -16.94 6.52
C ALA A 79 -4.51 -16.16 6.96
N VAL A 80 -3.99 -15.27 6.09
CA VAL A 80 -2.77 -14.52 6.36
C VAL A 80 -3.01 -13.18 7.05
N THR A 81 -4.01 -12.40 6.61
CA THR A 81 -4.23 -11.03 7.12
C THR A 81 -5.53 -10.87 7.90
N GLY A 82 -6.51 -11.74 7.70
CA GLY A 82 -7.85 -11.61 8.27
C GLY A 82 -8.66 -10.42 7.75
N LYS A 83 -8.27 -9.83 6.59
CA LYS A 83 -8.98 -8.67 6.02
C LYS A 83 -10.41 -9.04 5.66
N ARG A 84 -11.38 -8.23 6.13
CA ARG A 84 -12.80 -8.40 5.83
C ARG A 84 -13.09 -8.30 4.34
N ARG A 85 -13.87 -9.23 3.83
CA ARG A 85 -14.43 -9.23 2.49
C ARG A 85 -15.92 -8.93 2.55
N ILE A 86 -16.35 -7.91 1.83
CA ILE A 86 -17.73 -7.46 1.78
C ILE A 86 -18.28 -7.72 0.38
N ALA A 87 -19.50 -8.19 0.27
CA ALA A 87 -20.22 -8.28 -1.00
C ALA A 87 -21.62 -7.71 -0.88
N PHE A 88 -22.13 -7.20 -1.98
CA PHE A 88 -23.55 -6.95 -2.18
C PHE A 88 -24.16 -8.17 -2.84
N ALA A 89 -25.26 -8.68 -2.30
CA ALA A 89 -26.01 -9.81 -2.87
C ALA A 89 -27.37 -9.31 -3.39
N VAL A 90 -27.70 -9.62 -4.64
CA VAL A 90 -28.98 -9.22 -5.25
C VAL A 90 -29.59 -10.45 -5.93
N TYR A 91 -30.79 -10.87 -5.49
CA TYR A 91 -31.47 -11.98 -6.13
C TYR A 91 -32.36 -11.51 -7.27
N VAL A 92 -32.13 -12.05 -8.47
CA VAL A 92 -32.88 -11.77 -9.70
C VAL A 92 -33.62 -13.03 -10.11
N ALA A 93 -34.91 -13.07 -9.84
CA ALA A 93 -35.75 -14.26 -10.06
C ALA A 93 -35.94 -14.60 -11.53
N ASP A 94 -36.08 -13.58 -12.38
CA ASP A 94 -36.34 -13.69 -13.81
C ASP A 94 -35.83 -12.49 -14.59
N VAL A 95 -35.86 -12.56 -15.92
CA VAL A 95 -35.38 -11.48 -16.78
C VAL A 95 -36.18 -10.16 -16.65
N GLY A 96 -37.43 -10.20 -16.20
CA GLY A 96 -38.23 -9.01 -15.96
C GLY A 96 -37.72 -8.16 -14.77
N ARG A 97 -36.84 -8.72 -13.92
CA ARG A 97 -36.21 -8.01 -12.80
C ARG A 97 -34.88 -7.34 -13.17
N LEU A 98 -34.35 -7.60 -14.37
CA LEU A 98 -33.07 -7.01 -14.79
C LEU A 98 -33.09 -5.48 -14.89
N PRO A 99 -34.17 -4.80 -15.36
CA PRO A 99 -34.22 -3.34 -15.32
C PRO A 99 -34.08 -2.76 -13.89
N GLY A 100 -34.71 -3.44 -12.91
CA GLY A 100 -34.57 -3.06 -11.50
C GLY A 100 -33.14 -3.25 -10.98
N LEU A 101 -32.46 -4.33 -11.35
CA LEU A 101 -31.03 -4.54 -11.05
C LEU A 101 -30.19 -3.41 -11.63
N GLN A 102 -30.44 -3.03 -12.87
CA GLN A 102 -29.70 -1.93 -13.52
C GLN A 102 -29.95 -0.60 -12.81
N ALA A 103 -31.21 -0.28 -12.44
CA ALA A 103 -31.54 0.93 -11.68
C ALA A 103 -30.84 0.95 -10.31
N LEU A 104 -30.81 -0.18 -9.59
CA LEU A 104 -30.07 -0.32 -8.34
C LEU A 104 -28.56 -0.07 -8.54
N LEU A 105 -27.93 -0.70 -9.52
CA LEU A 105 -26.51 -0.53 -9.79
C LEU A 105 -26.14 0.90 -10.20
N ARG A 106 -26.97 1.56 -11.02
CA ARG A 106 -26.79 2.97 -11.39
C ARG A 106 -26.88 3.88 -10.19
N SER A 107 -27.90 3.70 -9.36
CA SER A 107 -28.10 4.52 -8.17
C SER A 107 -26.94 4.32 -7.17
N LEU A 108 -26.50 3.07 -6.96
CA LEU A 108 -25.37 2.75 -6.12
C LEU A 108 -24.08 3.41 -6.60
N ALA A 109 -23.79 3.36 -7.91
CA ALA A 109 -22.60 3.99 -8.50
C ALA A 109 -22.65 5.52 -8.43
N LEU A 110 -23.82 6.13 -8.60
CA LEU A 110 -23.99 7.58 -8.52
C LEU A 110 -23.82 8.12 -7.10
N THR A 111 -24.33 7.41 -6.09
CA THR A 111 -24.30 7.87 -4.70
C THR A 111 -23.07 7.40 -3.92
N ASN A 112 -22.41 6.31 -4.38
CA ASN A 112 -21.23 5.72 -3.74
C ASN A 112 -20.10 5.50 -4.77
N PRO A 113 -19.56 6.54 -5.38
CA PRO A 113 -18.61 6.43 -6.50
C PRO A 113 -17.27 5.79 -6.12
N ALA A 114 -16.93 5.69 -4.83
CA ALA A 114 -15.72 5.04 -4.34
C ALA A 114 -15.90 3.55 -4.01
N LEU A 115 -17.10 3.00 -4.22
CA LEU A 115 -17.42 1.60 -3.90
C LEU A 115 -16.60 0.64 -4.77
N CYS A 116 -15.97 -0.36 -4.13
CA CYS A 116 -15.09 -1.34 -4.81
C CYS A 116 -15.45 -2.79 -4.47
N GLU A 117 -16.52 -3.02 -3.74
CA GLU A 117 -16.99 -4.32 -3.29
C GLU A 117 -17.56 -5.15 -4.45
N ASP A 118 -17.59 -6.47 -4.30
CA ASP A 118 -18.19 -7.36 -5.29
C ASP A 118 -19.71 -7.25 -5.23
N VAL A 119 -20.37 -7.33 -6.39
CA VAL A 119 -21.81 -7.50 -6.49
C VAL A 119 -22.10 -8.92 -6.96
N VAL A 120 -22.63 -9.76 -6.07
CA VAL A 120 -23.03 -11.13 -6.37
C VAL A 120 -24.50 -11.15 -6.77
N VAL A 121 -24.76 -11.46 -8.04
CA VAL A 121 -26.13 -11.59 -8.55
C VAL A 121 -26.56 -13.04 -8.45
N LEU A 122 -27.46 -13.33 -7.50
CA LEU A 122 -28.05 -14.63 -7.28
C LEU A 122 -29.23 -14.83 -8.27
N HIS A 123 -29.29 -15.97 -8.98
CA HIS A 123 -30.31 -16.22 -9.99
C HIS A 123 -30.62 -17.73 -10.16
N PRO A 124 -31.83 -18.13 -10.60
CA PRO A 124 -32.21 -19.54 -10.70
C PRO A 124 -31.68 -20.25 -11.96
N GLY A 125 -30.68 -19.70 -12.67
CA GLY A 125 -30.13 -20.29 -13.89
C GLY A 125 -30.38 -19.43 -15.14
N LEU A 126 -30.43 -18.11 -15.00
CA LEU A 126 -30.47 -17.19 -16.14
C LEU A 126 -29.18 -17.32 -16.99
N PRO A 127 -29.24 -17.15 -18.30
CA PRO A 127 -28.06 -17.21 -19.16
C PRO A 127 -27.11 -16.05 -18.87
N ASP A 128 -25.81 -16.26 -19.02
CA ASP A 128 -24.78 -15.25 -18.72
C ASP A 128 -24.99 -13.95 -19.51
N THR A 129 -25.46 -14.03 -20.77
CA THR A 129 -25.77 -12.89 -21.61
C THR A 129 -26.87 -11.96 -21.04
N ALA A 130 -27.71 -12.46 -20.14
CA ALA A 130 -28.69 -11.64 -19.47
C ALA A 130 -28.06 -10.56 -18.58
N PHE A 131 -26.82 -10.76 -18.18
CA PHE A 131 -26.10 -9.85 -17.28
C PHE A 131 -25.15 -8.86 -17.99
N ASP A 132 -25.04 -8.89 -19.32
CA ASP A 132 -24.12 -8.03 -20.08
C ASP A 132 -24.30 -6.54 -19.79
N ALA A 133 -25.56 -6.07 -19.73
CA ALA A 133 -25.86 -4.69 -19.39
C ALA A 133 -25.48 -4.35 -17.94
N ALA A 134 -25.70 -5.27 -17.00
CA ALA A 134 -25.33 -5.10 -15.61
C ALA A 134 -23.79 -5.13 -15.40
N HIS A 135 -23.07 -5.94 -16.17
CA HIS A 135 -21.59 -5.94 -16.17
C HIS A 135 -21.02 -4.61 -16.62
N ARG A 136 -21.68 -3.94 -17.58
CA ARG A 136 -21.27 -2.58 -17.98
C ARG A 136 -21.45 -1.55 -16.87
N LEU A 137 -22.44 -1.75 -16.01
CA LEU A 137 -22.73 -0.85 -14.88
C LEU A 137 -21.82 -1.15 -13.65
N HIS A 138 -21.43 -2.40 -13.46
CA HIS A 138 -20.56 -2.77 -12.34
C HIS A 138 -19.57 -3.87 -12.74
N PRO A 139 -18.30 -3.54 -13.01
CA PRO A 139 -17.31 -4.47 -13.57
C PRO A 139 -16.90 -5.61 -12.61
N ARG A 140 -17.29 -5.52 -11.32
CA ARG A 140 -17.08 -6.57 -10.31
C ARG A 140 -18.38 -7.33 -10.00
N LEU A 141 -19.24 -7.45 -10.96
CA LEU A 141 -20.47 -8.22 -10.87
C LEU A 141 -20.18 -9.71 -11.08
N ILE A 142 -20.72 -10.56 -10.24
CA ILE A 142 -20.48 -12.01 -10.22
C ILE A 142 -21.84 -12.72 -10.25
N PRO A 143 -22.30 -13.22 -11.41
CA PRO A 143 -23.49 -14.07 -11.46
C PRO A 143 -23.24 -15.40 -10.72
N ARG A 144 -24.21 -15.85 -9.93
CA ARG A 144 -24.15 -17.13 -9.20
C ARG A 144 -25.53 -17.78 -9.15
N THR A 145 -25.59 -19.04 -9.57
CA THR A 145 -26.83 -19.82 -9.49
C THR A 145 -27.25 -20.02 -8.02
N ALA A 146 -28.51 -19.76 -7.75
CA ALA A 146 -29.08 -19.81 -6.41
C ALA A 146 -30.56 -20.17 -6.45
N SER A 147 -31.08 -20.78 -5.39
CA SER A 147 -32.50 -21.16 -5.26
C SER A 147 -33.39 -19.99 -4.83
N GLY A 148 -32.79 -18.95 -4.21
CA GLY A 148 -33.53 -17.80 -3.71
C GLY A 148 -32.62 -16.76 -3.08
N ARG A 149 -33.24 -15.69 -2.61
CA ARG A 149 -32.53 -14.58 -1.93
C ARG A 149 -31.77 -15.05 -0.66
N HIS A 150 -32.30 -16.05 0.01
CA HIS A 150 -31.72 -16.55 1.27
C HIS A 150 -30.37 -17.26 1.07
N ASP A 151 -30.00 -17.59 -0.17
CA ASP A 151 -28.65 -18.04 -0.46
C ASP A 151 -27.58 -16.97 -0.21
N ALA A 152 -27.97 -15.70 0.00
CA ALA A 152 -27.10 -14.65 0.52
C ALA A 152 -26.49 -15.01 1.89
N PHE A 153 -27.21 -15.75 2.73
CA PHE A 153 -26.69 -16.27 4.00
C PHE A 153 -25.63 -17.36 3.84
N ARG A 154 -25.48 -17.92 2.64
CA ARG A 154 -24.55 -19.02 2.31
C ARG A 154 -23.41 -18.61 1.39
N LEU A 155 -23.24 -17.29 1.15
CA LEU A 155 -22.16 -16.81 0.28
C LEU A 155 -20.80 -16.99 0.94
N ASP A 156 -20.10 -18.07 0.57
CA ASP A 156 -18.76 -18.35 1.06
C ASP A 156 -17.73 -17.37 0.53
N GLY A 157 -16.67 -17.16 1.30
CA GLY A 157 -15.59 -16.26 0.97
C GLY A 157 -15.85 -14.78 1.28
N TYR A 158 -16.98 -14.42 1.89
CA TYR A 158 -17.30 -13.08 2.37
C TYR A 158 -17.56 -13.09 3.88
N ASP A 159 -17.09 -12.05 4.57
CA ASP A 159 -17.31 -11.85 6.01
C ASP A 159 -18.61 -11.12 6.26
N THR A 160 -18.96 -10.19 5.37
CA THR A 160 -20.18 -9.39 5.41
C THR A 160 -20.87 -9.46 4.06
N VAL A 161 -22.17 -9.71 4.08
CA VAL A 161 -23.03 -9.69 2.89
C VAL A 161 -24.13 -8.67 3.10
N ILE A 162 -24.25 -7.69 2.20
CA ILE A 162 -25.34 -6.70 2.17
C ILE A 162 -26.33 -7.15 1.11
N ALA A 163 -27.44 -7.73 1.53
CA ALA A 163 -28.46 -8.23 0.63
C ALA A 163 -29.47 -7.13 0.29
N LEU A 164 -29.54 -6.81 -0.98
CA LEU A 164 -30.44 -5.84 -1.59
C LEU A 164 -31.45 -6.53 -2.52
N THR A 165 -32.43 -5.79 -3.01
CA THR A 165 -33.39 -6.29 -4.00
C THR A 165 -33.43 -5.42 -5.24
N PRO A 166 -33.84 -5.95 -6.41
CA PRO A 166 -34.04 -5.16 -7.62
C PRO A 166 -35.13 -4.08 -7.52
N ALA A 167 -35.90 -4.09 -6.43
CA ALA A 167 -36.93 -3.08 -6.16
C ALA A 167 -36.41 -1.88 -5.37
N GLN A 168 -35.10 -1.83 -5.09
CA GLN A 168 -34.48 -0.76 -4.29
C GLN A 168 -33.63 0.17 -5.16
N VAL A 169 -33.57 1.43 -4.75
CA VAL A 169 -32.65 2.44 -5.28
C VAL A 169 -31.92 3.12 -4.12
N VAL A 170 -30.63 3.37 -4.31
CA VAL A 170 -29.76 3.98 -3.30
C VAL A 170 -29.69 5.48 -3.56
N LEU A 171 -30.10 6.29 -2.61
CA LEU A 171 -30.19 7.75 -2.72
C LEU A 171 -29.09 8.47 -1.93
N GLY A 172 -28.38 7.74 -1.06
CA GLY A 172 -27.35 8.31 -0.19
C GLY A 172 -26.14 7.40 0.05
N GLY A 173 -25.21 7.84 0.90
CA GLY A 173 -24.01 7.09 1.28
C GLY A 173 -24.33 5.89 2.17
N ILE A 174 -23.70 4.74 1.88
CA ILE A 174 -23.90 3.47 2.61
C ILE A 174 -22.72 3.12 3.51
N ASP A 175 -21.79 4.04 3.75
CA ASP A 175 -20.58 3.78 4.57
C ASP A 175 -20.89 3.19 5.93
N THR A 176 -22.01 3.58 6.57
CA THR A 176 -22.43 3.04 7.85
C THR A 176 -22.72 1.55 7.76
N LEU A 177 -23.37 1.08 6.68
CA LEU A 177 -23.67 -0.34 6.48
C LEU A 177 -22.37 -1.15 6.29
N LEU A 178 -21.40 -0.60 5.59
CA LEU A 178 -20.09 -1.22 5.36
C LEU A 178 -19.28 -1.38 6.67
N ARG A 179 -19.55 -0.55 7.67
CA ARG A 179 -18.85 -0.56 8.97
C ARG A 179 -19.47 -1.47 10.02
N LEU A 180 -20.68 -1.96 9.82
CA LEU A 180 -21.34 -2.86 10.76
C LEU A 180 -20.55 -4.16 10.93
N ARG A 181 -20.50 -4.67 12.17
CA ARG A 181 -19.68 -5.83 12.52
C ARG A 181 -20.39 -6.92 13.32
N THR A 182 -21.63 -6.72 13.69
CA THR A 182 -22.35 -7.63 14.59
C THR A 182 -23.70 -8.00 14.05
N GLY A 183 -24.06 -9.26 14.21
CA GLY A 183 -25.39 -9.79 13.99
C GLY A 183 -25.88 -9.75 12.54
N VAL A 184 -27.18 -9.73 12.39
CA VAL A 184 -27.88 -9.45 11.14
C VAL A 184 -28.61 -8.13 11.32
N ALA A 185 -28.19 -7.09 10.59
CA ALA A 185 -28.83 -5.78 10.70
C ALA A 185 -29.93 -5.63 9.62
N ALA A 186 -31.10 -5.15 10.03
CA ALA A 186 -32.26 -4.97 9.16
C ALA A 186 -33.18 -3.86 9.67
N VAL A 187 -33.98 -3.28 8.77
CA VAL A 187 -35.09 -2.40 9.15
C VAL A 187 -36.30 -3.29 9.51
N PRO A 188 -36.87 -3.12 10.69
CA PRO A 188 -38.07 -3.86 11.08
C PRO A 188 -39.27 -3.63 10.16
N GLY A 189 -40.16 -4.59 10.06
CA GLY A 189 -41.36 -4.49 9.25
C GLY A 189 -42.26 -3.32 9.69
N PRO A 190 -43.10 -2.77 8.78
CA PRO A 190 -43.96 -1.63 9.08
C PRO A 190 -45.11 -2.01 10.05
N GLY A 191 -45.37 -1.12 11.00
CA GLY A 191 -46.56 -1.14 11.82
C GLY A 191 -47.83 -0.70 11.05
N PRO A 192 -48.98 -0.63 11.70
CA PRO A 192 -50.23 -0.19 11.08
C PRO A 192 -50.20 1.23 10.51
N ASP A 193 -49.34 2.06 11.06
CA ASP A 193 -49.08 3.44 10.64
C ASP A 193 -47.96 3.58 9.58
N GLY A 194 -47.40 2.44 9.13
CA GLY A 194 -46.32 2.37 8.19
C GLY A 194 -44.91 2.66 8.79
N VAL A 195 -44.83 2.93 10.10
CA VAL A 195 -43.55 3.13 10.81
C VAL A 195 -42.98 1.76 11.16
N PRO A 196 -41.63 1.56 11.06
CA PRO A 196 -41.01 0.30 11.47
C PRO A 196 -41.35 -0.06 12.93
N ASP A 197 -41.85 -1.26 13.13
CA ASP A 197 -42.17 -1.83 14.46
C ASP A 197 -41.37 -3.11 14.67
N PRO A 198 -40.47 -3.18 15.65
CA PRO A 198 -39.66 -4.37 15.94
C PRO A 198 -40.47 -5.65 16.12
N ARG A 199 -41.76 -5.54 16.52
CA ARG A 199 -42.66 -6.65 16.68
C ARG A 199 -43.13 -7.31 15.38
N ASN A 200 -42.98 -6.62 14.24
CA ASN A 200 -43.47 -7.13 12.95
C ASN A 200 -42.41 -7.92 12.16
N GLY A 201 -41.29 -8.26 12.82
CA GLY A 201 -40.24 -9.05 12.20
C GLY A 201 -39.50 -8.28 11.10
N ILE A 202 -38.78 -9.02 10.26
CA ILE A 202 -38.01 -8.45 9.12
C ILE A 202 -38.73 -8.81 7.82
N PRO A 203 -38.99 -7.82 6.95
CA PRO A 203 -39.53 -8.08 5.62
C PRO A 203 -38.56 -8.90 4.74
N ASP A 204 -39.11 -9.87 4.02
CA ASP A 204 -38.31 -10.70 3.10
C ASP A 204 -37.68 -9.90 1.93
N ASP A 205 -38.17 -8.69 1.64
CA ASP A 205 -37.76 -7.78 0.59
C ASP A 205 -37.02 -6.53 1.12
N GLY A 206 -36.73 -6.49 2.44
CA GLY A 206 -35.95 -5.42 3.09
C GLY A 206 -34.44 -5.57 2.89
N ILE A 207 -33.69 -4.55 3.26
CA ILE A 207 -32.22 -4.64 3.31
C ILE A 207 -31.76 -5.51 4.46
N LEU A 208 -30.75 -6.35 4.22
CA LEU A 208 -30.10 -7.16 5.26
C LEU A 208 -28.59 -6.91 5.22
N VAL A 209 -27.98 -6.67 6.37
CA VAL A 209 -26.52 -6.68 6.51
C VAL A 209 -26.14 -7.87 7.38
N ILE A 210 -25.55 -8.87 6.77
CA ILE A 210 -25.31 -10.20 7.34
C ILE A 210 -23.85 -10.33 7.72
N GLN A 211 -23.56 -10.53 9.00
CA GLN A 211 -22.22 -10.87 9.49
C GLN A 211 -22.09 -12.38 9.53
N ARG A 212 -21.38 -12.95 8.57
CA ARG A 212 -21.28 -14.41 8.37
C ARG A 212 -20.76 -15.14 9.60
N GLN A 213 -19.76 -14.62 10.26
CA GLN A 213 -19.15 -15.21 11.45
C GLN A 213 -20.14 -15.42 12.63
N ASP A 214 -21.23 -14.65 12.67
CA ASP A 214 -22.26 -14.80 13.71
C ASP A 214 -23.22 -15.96 13.39
N LEU A 215 -23.14 -16.50 12.17
CA LEU A 215 -23.93 -17.61 11.64
C LEU A 215 -23.14 -18.91 11.45
N ASP A 216 -21.81 -18.88 11.52
CA ASP A 216 -20.91 -19.99 11.14
C ASP A 216 -21.16 -21.32 11.87
N HIS A 217 -21.84 -21.28 13.01
CA HIS A 217 -22.17 -22.49 13.79
C HIS A 217 -23.70 -22.81 13.83
N ARG A 218 -24.47 -22.15 12.97
CA ARG A 218 -25.93 -22.28 12.91
C ARG A 218 -26.37 -22.70 11.52
N GLU A 219 -27.47 -23.41 11.44
CA GLU A 219 -28.12 -23.64 10.15
C GLU A 219 -28.58 -22.29 9.59
N PRO A 220 -28.21 -21.94 8.33
CA PRO A 220 -28.59 -20.66 7.73
C PRO A 220 -30.12 -20.51 7.71
N PRO A 221 -30.64 -19.31 8.06
CA PRO A 221 -32.06 -19.04 8.04
C PRO A 221 -32.71 -19.34 6.68
N ALA A 222 -33.85 -19.97 6.64
CA ALA A 222 -34.60 -20.22 5.40
C ALA A 222 -35.36 -18.98 4.93
N ALA A 223 -35.67 -18.05 5.84
CA ALA A 223 -36.30 -16.76 5.56
C ALA A 223 -35.77 -15.69 6.53
N ALA A 224 -35.94 -14.42 6.22
CA ALA A 224 -35.51 -13.31 7.10
C ALA A 224 -36.21 -13.38 8.47
N ARG A 225 -37.46 -13.84 8.52
CA ARG A 225 -38.27 -14.05 9.76
C ARG A 225 -37.71 -15.14 10.68
N ASP A 226 -36.84 -16.02 10.15
CA ASP A 226 -36.30 -17.14 10.94
C ASP A 226 -35.00 -16.73 11.65
N ILE A 227 -34.58 -15.45 11.53
CA ILE A 227 -33.38 -14.92 12.19
C ILE A 227 -33.67 -14.79 13.69
N PRO A 228 -32.84 -15.38 14.57
CA PRO A 228 -33.01 -15.26 16.01
C PRO A 228 -32.95 -13.79 16.47
N GLU A 229 -33.88 -13.37 17.34
CA GLU A 229 -33.90 -12.01 17.90
C GLU A 229 -32.54 -11.59 18.50
N SER A 230 -31.83 -12.54 19.12
CA SER A 230 -30.49 -12.29 19.71
C SER A 230 -29.41 -11.91 18.72
N LEU A 231 -29.63 -12.11 17.41
CA LEU A 231 -28.72 -11.74 16.34
C LEU A 231 -29.19 -10.48 15.62
N LEU A 232 -30.39 -10.02 15.86
CA LEU A 232 -30.97 -8.89 15.16
C LEU A 232 -30.43 -7.55 15.68
N VAL A 233 -29.98 -6.73 14.76
CA VAL A 233 -29.57 -5.34 14.99
C VAL A 233 -30.54 -4.43 14.21
N PRO A 234 -31.38 -3.63 14.86
CA PRO A 234 -32.31 -2.77 14.17
C PRO A 234 -31.55 -1.67 13.40
N LEU A 235 -31.86 -1.50 12.12
CA LEU A 235 -31.43 -0.36 11.31
C LEU A 235 -32.47 0.75 11.34
N ASP A 236 -31.99 1.99 11.18
CA ASP A 236 -32.83 3.14 10.98
C ASP A 236 -33.65 3.00 9.66
N SER A 237 -34.89 3.46 9.67
CA SER A 237 -35.83 3.39 8.56
C SER A 237 -35.35 4.08 7.27
N ARG A 238 -34.39 4.98 7.34
CA ARG A 238 -33.76 5.61 6.17
C ARG A 238 -33.02 4.63 5.26
N TYR A 239 -32.61 3.46 5.78
CA TYR A 239 -31.94 2.41 5.01
C TYR A 239 -32.89 1.44 4.29
N ASP A 240 -34.18 1.51 4.53
CA ASP A 240 -35.21 0.75 3.79
C ASP A 240 -36.55 1.50 3.83
N PHE A 241 -36.56 2.70 3.30
CA PHE A 241 -37.75 3.55 3.30
C PHE A 241 -38.73 3.08 2.22
N ARG A 242 -39.93 2.63 2.62
CA ARG A 242 -40.94 2.10 1.70
C ARG A 242 -41.57 3.22 0.89
N ALA A 243 -41.59 3.10 -0.45
CA ALA A 243 -42.18 4.09 -1.35
C ALA A 243 -43.69 4.25 -1.14
N LEU A 244 -44.41 3.25 -0.64
CA LEU A 244 -45.81 3.33 -0.22
C LEU A 244 -46.07 4.39 0.87
N ARG A 245 -45.08 4.80 1.63
CA ARG A 245 -45.17 5.87 2.64
C ARG A 245 -45.17 7.26 2.02
N LEU A 246 -44.79 7.38 0.73
CA LEU A 246 -44.84 8.65 0.02
C LEU A 246 -46.29 8.93 -0.40
N ARG A 247 -46.82 10.08 0.03
CA ARG A 247 -48.06 10.63 -0.48
C ARG A 247 -47.76 11.50 -1.70
N ASP A 248 -48.79 11.73 -2.54
CA ASP A 248 -48.61 12.47 -3.80
C ASP A 248 -48.02 13.87 -3.63
N ASP A 249 -48.15 14.47 -2.47
CA ASP A 249 -47.68 15.81 -2.10
C ASP A 249 -46.38 15.83 -1.27
N LEU A 250 -45.87 14.66 -0.87
CA LEU A 250 -44.66 14.57 -0.04
C LEU A 250 -43.43 14.21 -0.86
N ALA A 251 -42.41 15.03 -0.76
CA ALA A 251 -41.08 14.72 -1.26
C ALA A 251 -40.46 13.54 -0.49
N VAL A 252 -39.57 12.81 -1.14
CA VAL A 252 -38.71 11.85 -0.44
C VAL A 252 -37.87 12.60 0.60
N PRO A 253 -37.88 12.18 1.89
CA PRO A 253 -37.09 12.83 2.92
C PRO A 253 -35.59 12.86 2.55
N GLU A 254 -34.91 13.97 2.84
CA GLU A 254 -33.52 14.19 2.43
C GLU A 254 -32.54 13.18 3.04
N ASP A 255 -32.87 12.61 4.20
CA ASP A 255 -32.05 11.65 4.92
C ASP A 255 -32.25 10.20 4.47
N VAL A 256 -33.18 9.91 3.55
CA VAL A 256 -33.41 8.57 3.01
C VAL A 256 -32.17 8.09 2.22
N VAL A 257 -31.64 6.96 2.62
CA VAL A 257 -30.47 6.34 1.98
C VAL A 257 -30.88 5.28 0.98
N VAL A 258 -31.87 4.44 1.31
CA VAL A 258 -32.39 3.40 0.41
C VAL A 258 -33.91 3.53 0.33
N LEU A 259 -34.41 3.77 -0.89
CA LEU A 259 -35.84 3.80 -1.20
C LEU A 259 -36.25 2.45 -1.79
N ASN A 260 -37.27 1.82 -1.17
CA ASN A 260 -37.74 0.50 -1.54
C ASN A 260 -39.13 0.59 -2.21
N PHE A 261 -39.24 0.10 -3.45
CA PHE A 261 -40.44 0.05 -4.25
C PHE A 261 -41.20 -1.29 -4.16
N ALA A 262 -40.76 -2.22 -3.31
CA ALA A 262 -41.51 -3.45 -3.10
C ALA A 262 -42.95 -3.11 -2.66
N ASP A 263 -43.88 -3.89 -3.14
CA ASP A 263 -45.32 -3.69 -2.93
C ASP A 263 -45.93 -2.38 -3.50
N THR A 264 -45.14 -1.57 -4.20
CA THR A 264 -45.61 -0.34 -4.84
C THR A 264 -46.12 -0.67 -6.23
N PRO A 265 -47.39 -0.31 -6.55
CA PRO A 265 -47.94 -0.52 -7.90
C PRO A 265 -47.05 0.09 -8.97
N THR A 266 -46.92 -0.56 -10.13
CA THR A 266 -46.20 -0.03 -11.29
C THR A 266 -46.78 1.27 -11.84
N SER A 267 -48.03 1.56 -11.50
CA SER A 267 -48.77 2.79 -11.84
C SER A 267 -48.62 3.90 -10.78
N CYS A 268 -47.66 3.79 -9.86
CA CYS A 268 -47.40 4.81 -8.84
C CYS A 268 -47.08 6.17 -9.50
N THR A 269 -47.75 7.23 -9.02
CA THR A 269 -47.53 8.63 -9.45
C THR A 269 -46.85 9.43 -8.35
N GLY A 270 -46.40 10.64 -8.65
CA GLY A 270 -45.84 11.54 -7.66
C GLY A 270 -44.35 11.33 -7.37
N PRO A 271 -43.86 11.66 -6.15
CA PRO A 271 -42.42 11.64 -5.78
C PRO A 271 -41.74 10.29 -5.95
N ALA A 272 -42.45 9.18 -5.66
CA ALA A 272 -41.93 7.83 -5.85
C ALA A 272 -41.67 7.53 -7.33
N GLN A 273 -42.55 7.93 -8.24
CA GLN A 273 -42.35 7.79 -9.68
C GLN A 273 -41.19 8.68 -10.15
N ALA A 274 -41.10 9.91 -9.67
CA ALA A 274 -40.03 10.83 -10.02
C ALA A 274 -38.67 10.32 -9.51
N ALA A 275 -38.62 9.75 -8.30
CA ALA A 275 -37.39 9.13 -7.77
C ALA A 275 -36.95 7.91 -8.60
N ARG A 276 -37.90 7.06 -9.01
CA ARG A 276 -37.66 5.91 -9.89
C ARG A 276 -37.22 6.35 -11.28
N ALA A 277 -37.89 7.31 -11.89
CA ALA A 277 -37.58 7.81 -13.23
C ALA A 277 -36.17 8.41 -13.34
N ARG A 278 -35.63 8.99 -12.25
CA ARG A 278 -34.26 9.52 -12.22
C ARG A 278 -33.20 8.41 -12.32
N HIS A 279 -33.56 7.18 -11.96
CA HIS A 279 -32.64 6.04 -11.93
C HIS A 279 -32.87 5.06 -13.08
N ASP A 280 -34.00 5.17 -13.80
CA ASP A 280 -34.31 4.39 -15.00
C ASP A 280 -33.71 5.08 -16.26
N LEU A 281 -32.44 5.48 -16.14
CA LEU A 281 -31.71 6.03 -17.28
C LEU A 281 -31.29 4.93 -18.22
N ASP A 282 -31.29 5.20 -19.52
CA ASP A 282 -30.61 4.34 -20.48
C ASP A 282 -29.08 4.42 -20.27
N ASP A 283 -28.34 3.49 -20.88
CA ASP A 283 -26.89 3.39 -20.69
C ASP A 283 -26.13 4.65 -21.13
N GLU A 284 -26.61 5.37 -22.17
CA GLU A 284 -25.98 6.59 -22.65
C GLU A 284 -26.27 7.77 -21.71
N ALA A 285 -27.51 7.95 -21.29
CA ALA A 285 -27.89 8.96 -20.31
C ALA A 285 -27.21 8.72 -18.95
N PHE A 286 -27.14 7.46 -18.51
CA PHE A 286 -26.38 7.10 -17.28
C PHE A 286 -24.91 7.45 -17.43
N ARG A 287 -24.27 7.09 -18.53
CA ARG A 287 -22.86 7.43 -18.82
C ARG A 287 -22.64 8.94 -18.74
N ALA A 288 -23.50 9.73 -19.40
CA ALA A 288 -23.40 11.18 -19.37
C ALA A 288 -23.59 11.76 -17.96
N ALA A 289 -24.57 11.28 -17.22
CA ALA A 289 -24.83 11.69 -15.84
C ALA A 289 -23.66 11.31 -14.91
N TYR A 290 -23.13 10.10 -15.02
CA TYR A 290 -22.01 9.64 -14.22
C TYR A 290 -20.72 10.43 -14.52
N LEU A 291 -20.43 10.69 -15.79
CA LEU A 291 -19.25 11.46 -16.19
C LEU A 291 -19.33 12.94 -15.77
N ALA A 292 -20.55 13.48 -15.63
CA ALA A 292 -20.77 14.85 -15.15
C ALA A 292 -20.67 15.01 -13.62
N LEU A 293 -20.60 13.91 -12.84
CA LEU A 293 -20.49 14.01 -11.38
C LEU A 293 -19.21 14.74 -10.97
N PRO A 294 -19.29 15.73 -10.06
CA PRO A 294 -18.11 16.34 -9.47
C PRO A 294 -17.42 15.41 -8.47
N GLY A 295 -16.12 15.60 -8.27
CA GLY A 295 -15.37 14.92 -7.21
C GLY A 295 -15.03 13.45 -7.49
N ALA A 296 -14.99 12.63 -6.41
CA ALA A 296 -14.61 11.23 -6.49
C ALA A 296 -15.65 10.41 -7.24
N LYS A 297 -15.19 9.56 -8.16
CA LYS A 297 -16.00 8.63 -8.95
C LYS A 297 -15.50 7.23 -8.75
N HIS A 298 -16.38 6.25 -8.91
CA HIS A 298 -15.97 4.84 -8.87
C HIS A 298 -14.96 4.55 -9.99
N PRO A 299 -13.72 4.18 -9.69
CA PRO A 299 -12.65 4.11 -10.69
C PRO A 299 -12.94 3.12 -11.82
N ASP A 300 -13.50 1.95 -11.49
CA ASP A 300 -13.77 0.92 -12.51
C ASP A 300 -14.90 1.33 -13.45
N LEU A 301 -15.95 1.98 -12.93
CA LEU A 301 -17.03 2.51 -13.75
C LEU A 301 -16.57 3.69 -14.61
N LEU A 302 -15.74 4.56 -14.07
CA LEU A 302 -15.18 5.66 -14.82
C LEU A 302 -14.33 5.15 -16.00
N LEU A 303 -13.47 4.18 -15.78
CA LEU A 303 -12.67 3.54 -16.83
C LEU A 303 -13.56 2.83 -17.86
N HIS A 304 -14.64 2.20 -17.42
CA HIS A 304 -15.56 1.48 -18.30
C HIS A 304 -16.34 2.42 -19.25
N PHE A 305 -16.86 3.53 -18.73
CA PHE A 305 -17.71 4.45 -19.49
C PHE A 305 -16.96 5.53 -20.27
N ALA A 306 -15.78 5.92 -19.82
CA ALA A 306 -15.01 7.00 -20.43
C ALA A 306 -14.13 6.53 -21.59
N LEU A 307 -13.83 5.24 -21.72
CA LEU A 307 -12.97 4.66 -22.76
C LEU A 307 -13.74 3.64 -23.63
N PRO A 308 -13.42 3.54 -24.93
CA PRO A 308 -12.57 4.45 -25.71
C PRO A 308 -13.29 5.76 -26.04
N PHE A 309 -12.54 6.85 -26.18
CA PHE A 309 -13.12 8.06 -26.76
C PHE A 309 -13.32 7.86 -28.26
N PRO A 310 -14.45 8.33 -28.84
CA PRO A 310 -14.63 8.31 -30.30
C PRO A 310 -13.47 9.01 -31.01
N GLU A 311 -13.02 8.44 -32.13
CA GLU A 311 -12.01 9.11 -32.97
C GLU A 311 -12.46 10.51 -33.36
N GLY A 312 -11.56 11.50 -33.23
CA GLY A 312 -11.86 12.90 -33.52
C GLY A 312 -12.61 13.64 -32.41
N SER A 313 -13.06 12.96 -31.33
CA SER A 313 -13.68 13.64 -30.19
C SER A 313 -12.63 14.38 -29.35
N ARG A 314 -13.04 15.55 -28.82
CA ARG A 314 -12.24 16.29 -27.82
C ARG A 314 -12.87 16.06 -26.45
N PRO A 315 -12.40 15.03 -25.69
CA PRO A 315 -12.95 14.78 -24.38
C PRO A 315 -12.69 15.97 -23.45
N PRO A 316 -13.58 16.21 -22.45
CA PRO A 316 -13.33 17.22 -21.43
C PRO A 316 -12.00 16.97 -20.72
N ILE A 317 -11.14 17.98 -20.62
CA ILE A 317 -9.77 17.84 -20.07
C ILE A 317 -9.77 17.32 -18.64
N ASP A 318 -10.74 17.77 -17.83
CA ASP A 318 -10.88 17.27 -16.46
C ASP A 318 -11.18 15.77 -16.40
N LEU A 319 -11.93 15.24 -17.36
CA LEU A 319 -12.19 13.82 -17.48
C LEU A 319 -10.91 13.07 -17.87
N VAL A 320 -10.17 13.56 -18.88
CA VAL A 320 -8.87 12.96 -19.28
C VAL A 320 -7.92 12.92 -18.10
N ARG A 321 -7.83 14.00 -17.34
CA ARG A 321 -6.99 14.08 -16.15
C ARG A 321 -7.42 13.09 -15.06
N GLN A 322 -8.70 12.99 -14.75
CA GLN A 322 -9.23 12.02 -13.79
C GLN A 322 -8.90 10.57 -14.19
N LEU A 323 -9.09 10.24 -15.48
CA LEU A 323 -8.75 8.93 -16.03
C LEU A 323 -7.24 8.64 -15.91
N ALA A 324 -6.41 9.61 -16.27
CA ALA A 324 -4.97 9.48 -16.16
C ALA A 324 -4.52 9.27 -14.70
N GLU A 325 -5.11 9.99 -13.74
CA GLU A 325 -4.85 9.78 -12.31
C GLU A 325 -5.27 8.40 -11.82
N ILE A 326 -6.40 7.87 -12.28
CA ILE A 326 -6.84 6.51 -11.97
C ILE A 326 -5.85 5.49 -12.54
N HIS A 327 -5.45 5.63 -13.80
CA HIS A 327 -4.44 4.75 -14.41
C HIS A 327 -3.11 4.83 -13.69
N ARG A 328 -2.65 6.05 -13.35
CA ARG A 328 -1.44 6.28 -12.56
C ARG A 328 -1.50 5.57 -11.21
N GLY A 329 -2.60 5.75 -10.46
CA GLY A 329 -2.80 5.09 -9.16
C GLY A 329 -2.86 3.56 -9.23
N ARG A 330 -3.13 2.99 -10.41
CA ARG A 330 -3.10 1.54 -10.67
C ARG A 330 -1.79 1.04 -11.25
N GLY A 331 -0.80 1.92 -11.42
CA GLY A 331 0.48 1.60 -12.05
C GLY A 331 0.44 1.45 -13.57
N HIS A 332 -0.68 1.80 -14.22
CA HIS A 332 -0.84 1.80 -15.68
C HIS A 332 -0.34 3.12 -16.28
N HIS A 333 0.94 3.43 -16.05
CA HIS A 333 1.53 4.71 -16.44
C HIS A 333 1.53 4.94 -17.96
N ASP A 334 1.68 3.88 -18.75
CA ASP A 334 1.60 3.90 -20.22
C ASP A 334 0.23 4.39 -20.73
N LEU A 335 -0.86 3.93 -20.14
CA LEU A 335 -2.20 4.39 -20.47
C LEU A 335 -2.42 5.84 -20.05
N ALA A 336 -1.91 6.24 -18.88
CA ALA A 336 -1.96 7.63 -18.43
C ALA A 336 -1.20 8.55 -19.38
N VAL A 337 0.01 8.16 -19.84
CA VAL A 337 0.80 8.90 -20.82
C VAL A 337 0.07 9.03 -22.15
N ALA A 338 -0.55 7.95 -22.65
CA ALA A 338 -1.31 7.99 -23.90
C ALA A 338 -2.49 8.96 -23.84
N LEU A 339 -3.22 9.00 -22.72
CA LEU A 339 -4.35 9.91 -22.49
C LEU A 339 -3.88 11.37 -22.42
N LEU A 340 -2.89 11.66 -21.57
CA LEU A 340 -2.39 13.02 -21.36
C LEU A 340 -1.64 13.55 -22.58
N GLY A 341 -0.91 12.69 -23.31
CA GLY A 341 -0.25 13.06 -24.55
C GLY A 341 -1.22 13.61 -25.60
N LYS A 342 -2.38 12.97 -25.76
CA LYS A 342 -3.46 13.49 -26.64
C LYS A 342 -4.03 14.82 -26.15
N ALA A 343 -4.18 14.99 -24.82
CA ALA A 343 -4.68 16.24 -24.24
C ALA A 343 -3.71 17.41 -24.51
N VAL A 344 -2.41 17.23 -24.21
CA VAL A 344 -1.41 18.29 -24.38
C VAL A 344 -1.08 18.58 -25.86
N ALA A 345 -1.20 17.58 -26.75
CA ALA A 345 -1.08 17.79 -28.19
C ALA A 345 -2.18 18.71 -28.74
N GLY A 346 -3.40 18.61 -28.20
CA GLY A 346 -4.53 19.52 -28.56
C GLY A 346 -4.52 20.86 -27.82
N ARG A 347 -3.92 20.91 -26.64
CA ARG A 347 -3.87 22.07 -25.73
C ARG A 347 -2.53 22.10 -25.00
N PRO A 348 -1.47 22.65 -25.61
CA PRO A 348 -0.13 22.69 -25.01
C PRO A 348 0.02 23.68 -23.84
N ASP A 349 -1.02 24.46 -23.57
CA ASP A 349 -1.09 25.45 -22.49
C ASP A 349 -1.63 24.89 -21.15
N LEU A 350 -1.55 23.58 -20.91
CA LEU A 350 -2.13 22.92 -19.75
C LEU A 350 -1.05 22.46 -18.72
N PRO A 351 -0.58 23.34 -17.82
CA PRO A 351 0.55 23.05 -16.92
C PRO A 351 0.29 21.83 -16.03
N ARG A 352 -0.94 21.66 -15.53
CA ARG A 352 -1.32 20.52 -14.71
C ARG A 352 -1.26 19.18 -15.45
N CYS A 353 -1.62 19.17 -16.75
CA CYS A 353 -1.50 17.96 -17.56
C CYS A 353 -0.01 17.65 -17.84
N HIS A 354 0.80 18.66 -18.05
CA HIS A 354 2.25 18.51 -18.21
C HIS A 354 2.91 17.97 -16.93
N GLU A 355 2.57 18.47 -15.74
CA GLU A 355 3.09 17.95 -14.46
C GLU A 355 2.73 16.48 -14.30
N THR A 356 1.46 16.10 -14.46
CA THR A 356 1.02 14.71 -14.32
C THR A 356 1.65 13.80 -15.38
N LEU A 357 1.80 14.29 -16.62
CA LEU A 357 2.47 13.56 -17.70
C LEU A 357 3.94 13.32 -17.38
N GLY A 358 4.64 14.33 -16.90
CA GLY A 358 6.03 14.21 -16.46
C GLY A 358 6.22 13.16 -15.37
N VAL A 359 5.35 13.16 -14.36
CA VAL A 359 5.37 12.14 -13.28
C VAL A 359 5.14 10.72 -13.84
N CYS A 360 4.22 10.54 -14.78
CA CYS A 360 3.99 9.24 -15.41
C CYS A 360 5.17 8.78 -16.27
N LEU A 361 5.79 9.70 -16.99
CA LEU A 361 6.99 9.44 -17.79
C LEU A 361 8.20 9.04 -16.92
N MET A 362 8.39 9.69 -15.77
CA MET A 362 9.40 9.27 -14.78
C MET A 362 9.16 7.82 -14.33
N ALA A 363 7.92 7.44 -14.05
CA ALA A 363 7.56 6.09 -13.65
C ALA A 363 7.79 5.03 -14.76
N LEU A 364 7.90 5.49 -16.02
CA LEU A 364 8.25 4.67 -17.18
C LEU A 364 9.75 4.72 -17.53
N SER A 365 10.55 5.44 -16.75
CA SER A 365 11.98 5.71 -17.02
C SER A 365 12.24 6.47 -18.34
N ARG A 366 11.25 7.25 -18.81
CA ARG A 366 11.35 8.16 -19.96
C ARG A 366 11.78 9.55 -19.44
N TYR A 367 13.00 9.64 -18.93
CA TYR A 367 13.46 10.77 -18.10
C TYR A 367 13.60 12.08 -18.88
N GLU A 368 14.12 12.06 -20.10
CA GLU A 368 14.26 13.26 -20.93
C GLU A 368 12.92 13.89 -21.31
N GLU A 369 11.94 13.04 -21.66
CA GLU A 369 10.60 13.50 -21.94
C GLU A 369 9.89 14.01 -20.66
N ALA A 370 10.14 13.36 -19.52
CA ALA A 370 9.62 13.81 -18.25
C ALA A 370 10.13 15.19 -17.89
N GLU A 371 11.45 15.44 -18.05
CA GLU A 371 12.07 16.74 -17.78
C GLU A 371 11.45 17.83 -18.65
N THR A 372 11.31 17.57 -19.96
CA THR A 372 10.67 18.48 -20.90
C THR A 372 9.28 18.91 -20.45
N HIS A 373 8.42 17.93 -20.08
CA HIS A 373 7.07 18.24 -19.66
C HIS A 373 7.00 18.91 -18.28
N LEU A 374 7.86 18.54 -17.35
CA LEU A 374 7.94 19.20 -16.06
C LEU A 374 8.41 20.66 -16.17
N LEU A 375 9.36 20.94 -17.05
CA LEU A 375 9.79 22.33 -17.35
C LEU A 375 8.65 23.16 -17.95
N LEU A 376 7.84 22.58 -18.85
CA LEU A 376 6.65 23.28 -19.37
C LEU A 376 5.63 23.60 -18.27
N ALA A 377 5.52 22.74 -17.27
CA ALA A 377 4.61 22.96 -16.14
C ALA A 377 5.07 24.11 -15.22
N THR A 378 6.36 24.43 -15.15
CA THR A 378 6.89 25.55 -14.34
C THR A 378 6.47 26.93 -14.84
N ALA A 379 6.01 27.03 -16.08
CA ALA A 379 5.54 28.30 -16.66
C ALA A 379 4.29 28.88 -15.96
N SER A 380 3.59 28.09 -15.17
CA SER A 380 2.38 28.52 -14.40
C SER A 380 2.74 28.71 -12.94
N LEU A 381 2.50 29.90 -12.40
CA LEU A 381 2.78 30.22 -10.99
C LEU A 381 2.07 29.26 -10.01
N ASP A 382 0.85 28.83 -10.32
CA ASP A 382 0.06 27.93 -9.46
C ASP A 382 0.64 26.50 -9.40
N PHE A 383 1.41 26.10 -10.43
CA PHE A 383 1.95 24.73 -10.54
C PHE A 383 3.49 24.69 -10.47
N ALA A 384 4.15 25.83 -10.56
CA ALA A 384 5.60 25.91 -10.53
C ALA A 384 6.24 25.18 -9.33
N PRO A 385 5.79 25.38 -8.07
CA PRO A 385 6.42 24.72 -6.92
C PRO A 385 6.35 23.20 -7.05
N ARG A 386 5.18 22.66 -7.42
CA ARG A 386 5.01 21.21 -7.61
C ARG A 386 5.87 20.66 -8.73
N ALA A 387 5.93 21.36 -9.85
CA ALA A 387 6.75 20.97 -11.01
C ALA A 387 8.25 20.99 -10.67
N PHE A 388 8.71 22.02 -9.97
CA PHE A 388 10.09 22.12 -9.49
C PHE A 388 10.42 21.01 -8.48
N GLY A 389 9.51 20.66 -7.57
CA GLY A 389 9.69 19.52 -6.67
C GLY A 389 9.84 18.19 -7.43
N GLN A 390 9.10 17.98 -8.53
CA GLN A 390 9.27 16.80 -9.38
C GLN A 390 10.57 16.85 -10.21
N LEU A 391 10.97 18.02 -10.69
CA LEU A 391 12.28 18.22 -11.35
C LEU A 391 13.44 17.94 -10.40
N ALA A 392 13.37 18.41 -9.17
CA ALA A 392 14.36 18.11 -8.14
C ALA A 392 14.48 16.59 -7.91
N ARG A 393 13.33 15.91 -7.80
CA ARG A 393 13.31 14.45 -7.71
C ARG A 393 13.90 13.77 -8.93
N LEU A 394 13.56 14.21 -10.13
CA LEU A 394 14.08 13.66 -11.38
C LEU A 394 15.60 13.81 -11.48
N ALA A 395 16.10 15.02 -11.22
CA ALA A 395 17.53 15.29 -11.24
C ALA A 395 18.27 14.42 -10.20
N TRP A 396 17.72 14.27 -9.01
CA TRP A 396 18.26 13.37 -7.99
C TRP A 396 18.28 11.90 -8.46
N LEU A 397 17.19 11.39 -9.07
CA LEU A 397 17.15 10.03 -9.63
C LEU A 397 18.24 9.78 -10.67
N LEU A 398 18.65 10.82 -11.38
CA LEU A 398 19.72 10.79 -12.39
C LEU A 398 21.12 11.07 -11.80
N GLY A 399 21.23 11.19 -10.47
CA GLY A 399 22.49 11.49 -9.80
C GLY A 399 22.97 12.95 -9.94
N ARG A 400 22.14 13.84 -10.51
CA ARG A 400 22.43 15.28 -10.72
C ARG A 400 22.07 16.07 -9.47
N THR A 401 22.86 15.91 -8.38
CA THR A 401 22.52 16.44 -7.04
C THR A 401 22.47 17.97 -7.02
N GLU A 402 23.38 18.66 -7.71
CA GLU A 402 23.38 20.13 -7.79
C GLU A 402 22.16 20.68 -8.54
N ASP A 403 21.77 20.04 -9.65
CA ASP A 403 20.57 20.40 -10.40
C ASP A 403 19.33 20.18 -9.52
N ALA A 404 19.28 19.06 -8.80
CA ALA A 404 18.19 18.75 -7.89
C ALA A 404 18.05 19.83 -6.79
N ARG A 405 19.17 20.30 -6.22
CA ARG A 405 19.20 21.40 -5.26
C ARG A 405 18.72 22.71 -5.89
N GLY A 406 19.19 23.01 -7.11
CA GLY A 406 18.79 24.19 -7.88
C GLY A 406 17.29 24.23 -8.17
N TYR A 407 16.72 23.12 -8.63
CA TYR A 407 15.28 23.02 -8.85
C TYR A 407 14.47 23.15 -7.55
N ALA A 408 14.92 22.52 -6.47
CA ALA A 408 14.25 22.65 -5.17
C ALA A 408 14.24 24.10 -4.66
N LEU A 409 15.37 24.82 -4.83
CA LEU A 409 15.47 26.25 -4.49
C LEU A 409 14.52 27.11 -5.35
N ALA A 410 14.47 26.88 -6.67
CA ALA A 410 13.55 27.59 -7.56
C ALA A 410 12.06 27.36 -7.16
N GLY A 411 11.74 26.15 -6.71
CA GLY A 411 10.41 25.87 -6.16
C GLY A 411 10.12 26.66 -4.89
N LEU A 412 11.10 26.79 -3.99
CA LEU A 412 10.96 27.58 -2.76
C LEU A 412 10.92 29.11 -3.01
N GLU A 413 11.55 29.58 -4.07
CA GLU A 413 11.42 30.97 -4.52
C GLU A 413 10.01 31.26 -5.03
N SER A 414 9.34 30.25 -5.64
CA SER A 414 7.95 30.35 -6.10
C SER A 414 6.95 30.22 -4.94
N ASP A 415 7.18 29.29 -4.01
CA ASP A 415 6.38 29.08 -2.79
C ASP A 415 7.29 28.65 -1.64
N PRO A 416 7.66 29.56 -0.73
CA PRO A 416 8.51 29.22 0.42
C PRO A 416 7.90 28.19 1.38
N THR A 417 6.60 27.92 1.27
CA THR A 417 5.87 26.98 2.14
C THR A 417 5.77 25.58 1.56
N ASP A 418 6.16 25.36 0.28
CA ASP A 418 6.07 24.05 -0.34
C ASP A 418 6.94 23.01 0.38
N ALA A 419 6.27 22.04 0.99
CA ALA A 419 6.91 21.03 1.83
C ALA A 419 7.81 20.08 1.02
N ASN A 420 7.45 19.78 -0.25
CA ASN A 420 8.19 18.87 -1.10
C ASN A 420 9.51 19.52 -1.57
N CYS A 421 9.47 20.77 -2.01
CA CYS A 421 10.68 21.51 -2.38
C CYS A 421 11.60 21.71 -1.17
N ARG A 422 11.03 21.99 0.02
CA ARG A 422 11.81 22.09 1.26
C ARG A 422 12.53 20.80 1.59
N ALA A 423 11.84 19.66 1.52
CA ALA A 423 12.43 18.35 1.77
C ALA A 423 13.56 18.02 0.78
N TRP A 424 13.37 18.29 -0.52
CA TRP A 424 14.41 18.09 -1.53
C TRP A 424 15.61 19.02 -1.34
N TYR A 425 15.37 20.28 -0.99
CA TYR A 425 16.45 21.24 -0.74
C TYR A 425 17.30 20.82 0.46
N ALA A 426 16.68 20.42 1.58
CA ALA A 426 17.38 19.94 2.76
C ALA A 426 18.24 18.70 2.42
N ARG A 427 17.62 17.67 1.83
CA ARG A 427 18.28 16.42 1.45
C ARG A 427 19.49 16.65 0.52
N THR A 428 19.30 17.42 -0.55
CA THR A 428 20.36 17.65 -1.53
C THR A 428 21.46 18.57 -1.00
N SER A 429 21.14 19.48 -0.09
CA SER A 429 22.15 20.33 0.57
C SER A 429 23.06 19.52 1.49
N GLU A 430 22.53 18.56 2.22
CA GLU A 430 23.32 17.61 3.04
C GLU A 430 24.24 16.75 2.14
N MET A 431 23.73 16.24 1.04
CA MET A 431 24.50 15.43 0.07
C MET A 431 25.65 16.24 -0.57
N VAL A 432 25.40 17.50 -0.95
CA VAL A 432 26.43 18.39 -1.48
C VAL A 432 27.51 18.70 -0.44
N ALA A 433 27.10 18.92 0.80
CA ALA A 433 28.04 19.15 1.91
C ALA A 433 28.91 17.91 2.21
N ALA A 434 28.34 16.71 2.07
CA ALA A 434 29.03 15.43 2.29
C ALA A 434 29.94 15.01 1.11
N GLY A 435 29.73 15.53 -0.08
CA GLY A 435 30.41 15.14 -1.33
C GLY A 435 31.90 15.42 -1.44
N GLY A 436 32.58 15.86 -0.34
CA GLY A 436 33.98 16.25 -0.32
C GLY A 436 35.01 15.21 0.16
N THR A 437 34.60 14.07 0.69
CA THR A 437 35.53 13.05 1.23
C THR A 437 35.59 11.85 0.30
N ALA A 438 36.66 11.73 -0.49
CA ALA A 438 36.97 10.49 -1.21
C ALA A 438 37.20 9.35 -0.19
N PRO A 439 36.62 8.15 -0.41
CA PRO A 439 36.84 7.03 0.49
C PRO A 439 38.33 6.62 0.50
N ASP A 440 38.85 6.36 1.70
CA ASP A 440 40.25 5.99 1.98
C ASP A 440 40.64 4.57 1.51
N THR A 441 39.69 3.84 0.93
CA THR A 441 39.91 2.45 0.44
C THR A 441 39.90 2.38 -1.06
N SER A 442 40.84 1.58 -1.63
CA SER A 442 40.87 1.35 -3.08
C SER A 442 39.55 0.71 -3.57
N PRO A 443 39.01 1.12 -4.73
CA PRO A 443 37.77 0.56 -5.26
C PRO A 443 37.69 -0.97 -5.29
N GLY A 444 38.81 -1.65 -5.62
CA GLY A 444 38.87 -3.11 -5.71
C GLY A 444 38.76 -3.85 -4.37
N GLU A 445 38.89 -3.14 -3.23
CA GLU A 445 38.73 -3.71 -1.89
C GLU A 445 37.33 -3.47 -1.32
N GLN A 446 36.61 -2.48 -1.81
CA GLN A 446 35.29 -2.15 -1.32
C GLN A 446 34.21 -3.11 -1.83
N LEU A 447 33.20 -3.34 -0.98
CA LEU A 447 31.93 -3.91 -1.40
C LEU A 447 30.96 -2.78 -1.83
N ALA A 448 30.11 -3.07 -2.83
CA ALA A 448 28.99 -2.20 -3.11
C ALA A 448 27.76 -2.66 -2.35
N HIS A 449 26.98 -1.74 -1.80
CA HIS A 449 25.70 -2.01 -1.16
C HIS A 449 24.58 -1.23 -1.88
N VAL A 450 23.68 -1.97 -2.50
CA VAL A 450 22.45 -1.44 -3.11
C VAL A 450 21.31 -1.56 -2.12
N ALA A 451 20.84 -0.44 -1.58
CA ALA A 451 19.79 -0.40 -0.57
C ALA A 451 19.04 0.95 -0.58
N LEU A 452 18.05 1.07 0.26
CA LEU A 452 17.52 2.36 0.69
C LEU A 452 18.39 2.84 1.84
N PHE A 453 18.92 4.04 1.72
CA PHE A 453 19.67 4.72 2.79
C PHE A 453 18.80 5.86 3.27
N ALA A 454 18.07 5.61 4.35
CA ALA A 454 17.18 6.60 4.96
C ALA A 454 18.00 7.67 5.69
N GLU A 455 17.62 8.92 5.48
CA GLU A 455 18.25 10.10 6.05
C GLU A 455 17.18 10.98 6.74
N GLY A 456 17.61 11.83 7.65
CA GLY A 456 16.73 12.79 8.32
C GLY A 456 15.54 12.12 9.02
N ASP A 457 14.31 12.53 8.66
CA ASP A 457 13.04 12.08 9.23
C ASP A 457 12.42 10.87 8.51
N GLU A 458 13.20 10.18 7.68
CA GLU A 458 12.76 8.97 6.98
C GLU A 458 12.59 7.77 7.93
N ASN A 459 12.11 6.66 7.40
CA ASN A 459 11.73 5.47 8.18
C ASN A 459 12.91 4.90 8.98
N ALA A 460 12.79 4.87 10.30
CA ALA A 460 13.79 4.35 11.23
C ALA A 460 14.23 2.90 10.92
N GLY A 461 13.33 2.07 10.37
CA GLY A 461 13.67 0.72 9.94
C GLY A 461 14.68 0.68 8.80
N ASP A 462 14.57 1.60 7.86
CA ASP A 462 15.45 1.71 6.70
C ASP A 462 16.78 2.42 7.06
N LYS A 463 16.85 3.11 8.21
CA LYS A 463 18.11 3.64 8.80
C LYS A 463 18.97 2.52 9.41
N VAL A 464 18.37 1.64 10.22
CA VAL A 464 19.08 0.57 10.95
C VAL A 464 19.53 -0.57 10.02
N LEU A 465 18.73 -0.87 9.01
CA LEU A 465 18.87 -2.06 8.18
C LEU A 465 20.16 -2.12 7.34
N PRO A 466 20.62 -1.05 6.68
CA PRO A 466 21.87 -1.10 5.91
C PRO A 466 23.08 -1.48 6.77
N GLU A 467 23.19 -0.97 7.96
CA GLU A 467 24.24 -1.30 8.91
C GLU A 467 24.17 -2.78 9.33
N ALA A 468 22.97 -3.29 9.64
CA ALA A 468 22.77 -4.69 9.99
C ALA A 468 23.15 -5.65 8.83
N VAL A 469 22.86 -5.26 7.57
CA VAL A 469 23.32 -6.02 6.40
C VAL A 469 24.85 -6.02 6.33
N ARG A 470 25.49 -4.86 6.44
CA ARG A 470 26.94 -4.71 6.35
C ARG A 470 27.66 -5.52 7.43
N SER A 471 27.11 -5.58 8.64
CA SER A 471 27.64 -6.36 9.76
C SER A 471 27.77 -7.87 9.47
N CYS A 472 27.03 -8.39 8.48
CA CYS A 472 27.18 -9.77 8.01
C CYS A 472 28.45 -10.00 7.16
N PHE A 473 29.06 -8.94 6.64
CA PHE A 473 30.18 -9.02 5.68
C PHE A 473 31.48 -8.47 6.22
N THR A 474 31.44 -7.51 7.11
CA THR A 474 32.61 -6.84 7.66
C THR A 474 32.34 -6.33 9.09
N ALA A 475 33.39 -6.25 9.90
CA ALA A 475 33.31 -5.61 11.21
C ALA A 475 33.19 -4.08 11.12
N ASP A 476 33.69 -3.50 10.04
CA ASP A 476 33.58 -2.06 9.77
C ASP A 476 32.40 -1.81 8.84
N THR A 477 31.31 -1.35 9.43
CA THR A 477 30.03 -1.08 8.76
C THR A 477 29.89 0.38 8.27
N GLY A 478 30.91 1.19 8.51
CA GLY A 478 30.91 2.61 8.17
C GLY A 478 30.59 2.88 6.70
N PRO A 479 29.86 3.96 6.40
CA PRO A 479 29.48 4.31 5.02
C PRO A 479 30.69 4.49 4.11
N ASP A 480 31.81 4.99 4.64
CA ASP A 480 33.03 5.28 3.86
C ASP A 480 33.78 4.01 3.40
N ARG A 481 33.50 2.86 4.03
CA ARG A 481 34.08 1.56 3.69
C ARG A 481 33.30 0.80 2.63
N TRP A 482 32.14 1.30 2.26
CA TRP A 482 31.23 0.71 1.29
C TRP A 482 30.94 1.69 0.17
N HIS A 483 30.87 1.18 -1.05
CA HIS A 483 30.25 1.96 -2.13
C HIS A 483 28.72 1.88 -1.98
N GLN A 484 28.10 3.01 -1.63
CA GLN A 484 26.65 3.10 -1.47
C GLN A 484 25.99 3.42 -2.81
N GLN A 485 25.17 2.50 -3.31
CA GLN A 485 24.29 2.73 -4.44
C GLN A 485 22.87 2.80 -3.94
N HIS A 486 22.31 4.00 -3.84
CA HIS A 486 20.89 4.12 -3.46
C HIS A 486 20.02 3.45 -4.52
N ALA A 487 19.06 2.58 -4.10
CA ALA A 487 18.29 1.74 -5.01
C ALA A 487 17.47 2.54 -6.05
N HIS A 488 17.02 3.75 -5.71
CA HIS A 488 16.24 4.58 -6.63
C HIS A 488 17.09 5.32 -7.68
N LEU A 489 18.37 5.52 -7.43
CA LEU A 489 19.25 6.17 -8.41
C LEU A 489 19.42 5.27 -9.64
N LEU A 490 19.34 5.89 -10.82
CA LEU A 490 19.58 5.19 -12.08
C LEU A 490 21.01 4.64 -12.09
N VAL A 491 21.15 3.38 -12.42
CA VAL A 491 22.45 2.79 -12.75
C VAL A 491 22.66 2.99 -14.24
N ASP A 492 23.36 4.06 -14.57
CA ASP A 492 23.85 4.38 -15.90
C ASP A 492 25.21 3.70 -16.20
N GLU A 493 25.86 4.03 -17.31
CA GLU A 493 27.17 3.46 -17.67
C GLU A 493 28.23 3.76 -16.61
N ALA A 494 28.27 4.98 -16.08
CA ALA A 494 29.21 5.32 -15.02
C ALA A 494 28.90 4.57 -13.70
N GLY A 495 27.62 4.37 -13.42
CA GLY A 495 27.17 3.53 -12.31
C GLY A 495 27.58 2.06 -12.46
N LEU A 496 27.47 1.52 -13.68
CA LEU A 496 27.92 0.18 -13.99
C LEU A 496 29.44 0.02 -13.80
N GLU A 497 30.22 0.98 -14.29
CA GLU A 497 31.68 0.99 -14.10
C GLU A 497 32.04 1.03 -12.60
N ARG A 498 31.36 1.88 -11.82
CA ARG A 498 31.53 1.94 -10.37
C ARG A 498 31.21 0.61 -9.69
N LEU A 499 30.13 -0.07 -10.06
CA LEU A 499 29.75 -1.37 -9.49
C LEU A 499 30.74 -2.46 -9.89
N ASN A 500 31.19 -2.50 -11.15
CA ASN A 500 32.12 -3.49 -11.64
C ASN A 500 33.54 -3.33 -11.07
N ALA A 501 33.90 -2.13 -10.65
CA ALA A 501 35.17 -1.88 -9.94
C ALA A 501 35.17 -2.39 -8.50
N ARG A 502 34.07 -2.90 -7.98
CA ARG A 502 33.94 -3.39 -6.59
C ARG A 502 34.23 -4.88 -6.50
N ARG A 503 34.62 -5.33 -5.30
CA ARG A 503 34.87 -6.74 -5.01
C ARG A 503 33.63 -7.62 -5.16
N ALA A 504 32.47 -7.10 -4.75
CA ALA A 504 31.16 -7.70 -4.96
C ALA A 504 30.06 -6.63 -4.80
N VAL A 505 28.87 -6.92 -5.31
CA VAL A 505 27.67 -6.10 -5.20
C VAL A 505 26.65 -6.84 -4.34
N ILE A 506 26.28 -6.26 -3.20
CA ILE A 506 25.28 -6.77 -2.29
C ILE A 506 24.00 -5.95 -2.48
N VAL A 507 22.95 -6.56 -3.03
CA VAL A 507 21.61 -5.98 -3.10
C VAL A 507 20.86 -6.46 -1.88
N GLY A 508 20.68 -5.58 -0.90
CA GLY A 508 20.27 -6.14 0.35
C GLY A 508 19.61 -5.28 1.37
N GLY A 509 18.78 -6.01 2.10
CA GLY A 509 17.93 -5.49 3.16
C GLY A 509 16.64 -4.85 2.63
N GLY A 510 15.61 -4.88 3.45
CA GLY A 510 14.36 -4.17 3.21
C GLY A 510 13.39 -4.84 2.25
N GLY A 511 12.35 -4.11 1.99
CA GLY A 511 11.28 -4.54 1.08
C GLY A 511 11.49 -4.06 -0.34
N LEU A 512 12.66 -4.26 -0.94
CA LEU A 512 13.01 -3.70 -2.25
C LEU A 512 12.10 -4.20 -3.39
N PHE A 513 11.53 -5.41 -3.27
CA PHE A 513 10.53 -5.89 -4.23
C PHE A 513 9.17 -5.27 -3.94
N LEU A 514 9.08 -3.97 -4.17
CA LEU A 514 7.92 -3.10 -3.96
C LEU A 514 7.71 -2.26 -5.21
N PRO A 515 6.55 -2.41 -5.90
CA PRO A 515 6.35 -1.83 -7.23
C PRO A 515 5.83 -0.39 -7.24
N ASP A 516 5.29 0.12 -6.11
CA ASP A 516 4.55 1.39 -6.06
C ASP A 516 5.30 2.55 -5.39
N THR A 517 6.43 2.28 -4.74
CA THR A 517 7.29 3.31 -4.16
C THR A 517 8.41 3.63 -5.13
N ALA A 518 8.49 4.88 -5.56
CA ALA A 518 9.41 5.32 -6.62
C ALA A 518 9.37 4.37 -7.84
N PRO A 519 8.19 4.18 -8.47
CA PRO A 519 8.05 3.27 -9.60
C PRO A 519 8.97 3.69 -10.73
N ASN A 520 9.62 2.73 -11.37
CA ASN A 520 10.46 2.92 -12.55
C ASN A 520 10.15 1.88 -13.63
N GLY A 521 10.37 2.23 -14.88
CA GLY A 521 10.13 1.37 -16.05
C GLY A 521 11.25 0.35 -16.27
N ASN A 522 12.43 0.57 -15.69
CA ASN A 522 13.61 -0.27 -15.87
C ASN A 522 13.47 -1.63 -15.22
N SER A 523 13.10 -1.68 -13.94
CA SER A 523 12.93 -2.95 -13.22
C SER A 523 11.48 -3.26 -12.85
N GLY A 524 10.64 -2.24 -12.66
CA GLY A 524 9.30 -2.38 -12.12
C GLY A 524 9.26 -2.59 -10.58
N TRP A 525 10.41 -2.46 -9.90
CA TRP A 525 10.59 -2.47 -8.44
C TRP A 525 11.60 -1.38 -8.03
N GLN A 526 12.05 -1.33 -6.81
CA GLN A 526 12.77 -0.16 -6.31
C GLN A 526 14.18 0.05 -6.90
N TRP A 527 14.91 -1.00 -7.29
CA TRP A 527 16.23 -0.78 -7.90
C TRP A 527 16.10 -0.32 -9.35
N ASN A 528 16.51 0.89 -9.60
CA ASN A 528 16.42 1.57 -10.90
C ASN A 528 17.59 1.17 -11.80
N ILE A 529 17.54 -0.07 -12.31
CA ILE A 529 18.56 -0.63 -13.19
C ILE A 529 17.93 -1.17 -14.48
N PRO A 530 18.39 -0.75 -15.67
CA PRO A 530 18.00 -1.37 -16.95
C PRO A 530 18.48 -2.82 -17.05
N ASP A 531 17.75 -3.67 -17.77
CA ASP A 531 18.09 -5.09 -17.90
C ASP A 531 19.42 -5.33 -18.61
N ASP A 532 19.75 -4.51 -19.61
CA ASP A 532 21.02 -4.57 -20.34
C ASP A 532 22.20 -4.15 -19.47
N VAL A 533 22.02 -3.18 -18.58
CA VAL A 533 23.03 -2.78 -17.58
C VAL A 533 23.22 -3.89 -16.55
N LEU A 534 22.12 -4.48 -16.03
CA LEU A 534 22.15 -5.60 -15.10
C LEU A 534 22.91 -6.79 -15.67
N ALA A 535 22.70 -7.11 -16.95
CA ALA A 535 23.40 -8.21 -17.63
C ALA A 535 24.92 -8.00 -17.73
N ARG A 536 25.40 -6.76 -17.76
CA ARG A 536 26.83 -6.38 -17.84
C ARG A 536 27.54 -6.19 -16.49
N ILE A 537 26.85 -6.41 -15.37
CA ILE A 537 27.53 -6.44 -14.07
C ILE A 537 28.46 -7.66 -14.07
N THR A 538 29.77 -7.46 -13.96
CA THR A 538 30.77 -8.54 -13.91
C THR A 538 31.15 -8.91 -12.49
N ALA A 539 31.06 -7.98 -11.55
CA ALA A 539 31.31 -8.25 -10.13
C ALA A 539 30.33 -9.33 -9.60
N PRO A 540 30.76 -10.18 -8.66
CA PRO A 540 29.86 -11.11 -8.00
C PRO A 540 28.65 -10.39 -7.39
N LEU A 541 27.43 -10.83 -7.77
CA LEU A 541 26.17 -10.19 -7.35
C LEU A 541 25.42 -11.07 -6.38
N ALA A 542 25.12 -10.56 -5.20
CA ALA A 542 24.36 -11.26 -4.18
C ALA A 542 23.12 -10.46 -3.77
N VAL A 543 21.95 -11.08 -3.83
CA VAL A 543 20.71 -10.57 -3.23
C VAL A 543 20.63 -11.13 -1.81
N PHE A 544 20.59 -10.25 -0.80
CA PHE A 544 20.70 -10.66 0.61
C PHE A 544 19.60 -10.06 1.46
N ALA A 545 18.73 -10.91 1.99
CA ALA A 545 17.61 -10.56 2.89
C ALA A 545 16.61 -9.54 2.31
N VAL A 546 16.37 -9.56 1.01
CA VAL A 546 15.35 -8.73 0.34
C VAL A 546 13.96 -9.32 0.57
N GLY A 547 12.96 -8.46 0.77
CA GLY A 547 11.56 -8.87 0.98
C GLY A 547 10.67 -8.56 -0.21
N TYR A 548 9.75 -9.47 -0.52
CA TYR A 548 8.60 -9.21 -1.37
C TYR A 548 7.54 -8.45 -0.56
N ASN A 549 7.20 -7.23 -1.01
CA ASN A 549 6.45 -6.28 -0.20
C ASN A 549 5.16 -5.78 -0.90
N VAL A 550 4.58 -6.62 -1.76
CA VAL A 550 3.32 -6.34 -2.45
C VAL A 550 2.14 -6.72 -1.56
N PHE A 551 1.16 -5.83 -1.42
CA PHE A 551 -0.09 -6.14 -0.71
C PHE A 551 -0.96 -7.10 -1.53
N ASP A 552 -1.74 -7.91 -0.84
CA ASP A 552 -2.74 -8.73 -1.51
C ASP A 552 -3.77 -7.83 -2.23
N GLY A 553 -4.00 -8.15 -3.51
CA GLY A 553 -4.88 -7.37 -4.37
C GLY A 553 -4.29 -6.06 -4.92
N GLN A 554 -3.05 -5.72 -4.57
CA GLN A 554 -2.36 -4.58 -5.15
C GLN A 554 -2.12 -4.80 -6.64
N ARG A 555 -2.47 -3.80 -7.46
CA ARG A 555 -2.23 -3.81 -8.91
C ARG A 555 -0.88 -3.20 -9.22
N TYR A 556 -0.12 -3.81 -10.13
CA TYR A 556 1.19 -3.33 -10.57
C TYR A 556 1.55 -3.94 -11.93
N ARG A 557 2.62 -3.46 -12.56
CA ARG A 557 3.14 -3.96 -13.86
C ARG A 557 3.84 -5.32 -13.68
N ARG A 558 3.03 -6.37 -13.44
CA ARG A 558 3.50 -7.70 -13.05
C ARG A 558 4.49 -8.31 -14.06
N GLU A 559 4.25 -8.13 -15.36
CA GLU A 559 5.11 -8.68 -16.42
C GLU A 559 6.50 -8.07 -16.39
N ARG A 560 6.58 -6.72 -16.28
CA ARG A 560 7.86 -6.00 -16.17
C ARG A 560 8.62 -6.41 -14.92
N PHE A 561 7.92 -6.44 -13.80
CA PHE A 561 8.47 -6.86 -12.51
C PHE A 561 9.02 -8.29 -12.58
N ALA A 562 8.25 -9.23 -13.13
CA ALA A 562 8.66 -10.64 -13.26
C ALA A 562 9.85 -10.82 -14.23
N ALA A 563 9.90 -10.05 -15.32
CA ALA A 563 11.02 -10.08 -16.27
C ALA A 563 12.32 -9.62 -15.63
N SER A 564 12.31 -8.47 -14.96
CA SER A 564 13.47 -7.94 -14.23
C SER A 564 13.91 -8.88 -13.09
N LEU A 565 12.95 -9.41 -12.34
CA LEU A 565 13.23 -10.37 -11.26
C LEU A 565 13.92 -11.63 -11.79
N ARG A 566 13.48 -12.15 -12.95
CA ARG A 566 14.13 -13.30 -13.61
C ARG A 566 15.57 -12.97 -13.97
N ALA A 567 15.80 -11.84 -14.64
CA ALA A 567 17.14 -11.41 -15.02
C ALA A 567 18.06 -11.27 -13.79
N LEU A 568 17.54 -10.73 -12.69
CA LEU A 568 18.27 -10.59 -11.44
C LEU A 568 18.63 -11.95 -10.83
N VAL A 569 17.68 -12.90 -10.79
CA VAL A 569 17.94 -14.27 -10.28
C VAL A 569 18.97 -15.00 -11.15
N GLU A 570 18.87 -14.88 -12.47
CA GLU A 570 19.83 -15.47 -13.42
C GLU A 570 21.25 -14.95 -13.17
N ARG A 571 21.37 -13.61 -13.00
CA ARG A 571 22.69 -12.94 -12.83
C ARG A 571 23.30 -13.15 -11.45
N SER A 572 22.47 -13.31 -10.39
CA SER A 572 22.96 -13.40 -9.02
C SER A 572 23.71 -14.70 -8.75
N ALA A 573 24.87 -14.60 -8.10
CA ALA A 573 25.59 -15.75 -7.53
C ALA A 573 24.82 -16.32 -6.32
N PHE A 574 24.22 -15.46 -5.49
CA PHE A 574 23.42 -15.82 -4.33
C PHE A 574 22.11 -15.03 -4.33
N PHE A 575 20.99 -15.69 -3.99
CA PHE A 575 19.67 -15.05 -3.97
C PHE A 575 18.89 -15.42 -2.71
N GLY A 576 19.01 -14.61 -1.67
CA GLY A 576 18.40 -14.82 -0.35
C GLY A 576 17.30 -13.82 -0.03
N LEU A 577 16.12 -14.32 0.36
CA LEU A 577 14.93 -13.52 0.71
C LEU A 577 14.60 -13.65 2.19
N ARG A 578 14.17 -12.53 2.80
CA ARG A 578 14.08 -12.37 4.26
C ARG A 578 13.05 -13.23 4.98
N ASN A 579 12.09 -13.85 4.27
CA ASN A 579 11.07 -14.74 4.84
C ASN A 579 10.60 -15.78 3.83
N HIS A 580 10.08 -16.91 4.32
CA HIS A 580 9.62 -18.01 3.49
C HIS A 580 8.41 -17.59 2.60
N GLY A 581 7.56 -16.68 3.08
CA GLY A 581 6.49 -16.14 2.26
C GLY A 581 6.99 -15.37 1.04
N SER A 582 8.07 -14.57 1.18
CA SER A 582 8.73 -13.92 0.03
C SER A 582 9.34 -14.94 -0.92
N VAL A 583 9.96 -16.01 -0.39
CA VAL A 583 10.50 -17.11 -1.21
C VAL A 583 9.39 -17.74 -2.06
N ALA A 584 8.27 -18.08 -1.45
CA ALA A 584 7.13 -18.66 -2.15
C ALA A 584 6.60 -17.73 -3.25
N ARG A 585 6.36 -16.46 -2.93
CA ARG A 585 5.84 -15.46 -3.88
C ARG A 585 6.78 -15.19 -5.06
N VAL A 586 8.08 -15.14 -4.82
CA VAL A 586 9.06 -14.94 -5.88
C VAL A 586 9.18 -16.19 -6.75
N ARG A 587 9.18 -17.39 -6.17
CA ARG A 587 9.19 -18.66 -6.92
C ARG A 587 7.98 -18.80 -7.86
N GLU A 588 6.81 -18.29 -7.49
CA GLU A 588 5.61 -18.24 -8.35
C GLU A 588 5.81 -17.40 -9.62
N LEU A 589 6.67 -16.39 -9.58
CA LEU A 589 6.98 -15.50 -10.71
C LEU A 589 8.10 -16.03 -11.62
N LEU A 590 8.76 -17.13 -11.21
CA LEU A 590 9.96 -17.67 -11.88
C LEU A 590 9.70 -18.99 -12.61
N PRO A 591 10.40 -19.23 -13.73
CA PRO A 591 10.47 -20.54 -14.35
C PRO A 591 11.01 -21.59 -13.36
N ALA A 592 10.60 -22.84 -13.51
CA ALA A 592 10.99 -23.94 -12.62
C ALA A 592 12.51 -24.04 -12.40
N ALA A 593 13.31 -23.88 -13.47
CA ALA A 593 14.77 -23.97 -13.41
C ALA A 593 15.45 -22.93 -12.51
N LEU A 594 14.81 -21.80 -12.24
CA LEU A 594 15.38 -20.72 -11.41
C LEU A 594 14.91 -20.77 -9.97
N ARG A 595 13.86 -21.52 -9.66
CA ARG A 595 13.26 -21.55 -8.32
C ARG A 595 14.21 -22.01 -7.23
N GLU A 596 15.09 -22.96 -7.54
CA GLU A 596 16.07 -23.53 -6.59
C GLU A 596 17.16 -22.52 -6.17
N LYS A 597 17.42 -21.47 -6.99
CA LYS A 597 18.36 -20.41 -6.60
C LYS A 597 17.79 -19.51 -5.49
N VAL A 598 16.46 -19.45 -5.35
CA VAL A 598 15.80 -18.60 -4.37
C VAL A 598 15.77 -19.27 -3.01
N ARG A 599 16.44 -18.67 -2.02
CA ARG A 599 16.65 -19.21 -0.69
C ARG A 599 16.03 -18.33 0.39
N TYR A 600 15.82 -18.90 1.55
CA TYR A 600 15.51 -18.17 2.76
C TYR A 600 16.80 -17.60 3.37
N GLN A 601 16.84 -16.28 3.62
CA GLN A 601 17.90 -15.57 4.32
C GLN A 601 17.27 -14.64 5.35
N PRO A 602 17.31 -14.95 6.64
CA PRO A 602 16.71 -14.09 7.67
C PRO A 602 17.15 -12.63 7.58
N CYS A 603 16.27 -11.71 7.96
CA CYS A 603 16.63 -10.30 8.04
C CYS A 603 17.74 -10.09 9.07
N PRO A 604 18.87 -9.45 8.73
CA PRO A 604 19.97 -9.25 9.67
C PRO A 604 19.59 -8.54 10.96
N THR A 605 18.59 -7.67 10.91
CA THR A 605 18.09 -6.99 12.12
C THR A 605 17.53 -7.97 13.17
N THR A 606 17.06 -9.17 12.76
CA THR A 606 16.52 -10.17 13.69
C THR A 606 17.60 -10.94 14.46
N VAL A 607 18.83 -10.89 14.00
CA VAL A 607 19.98 -11.56 14.60
C VAL A 607 21.05 -10.59 15.12
N ALA A 608 20.64 -9.34 15.37
CA ALA A 608 21.53 -8.25 15.75
C ALA A 608 22.42 -8.60 16.97
N ARG A 609 21.94 -9.36 17.96
CA ARG A 609 22.71 -9.80 19.12
C ARG A 609 23.88 -10.71 18.78
N HIS A 610 23.87 -11.40 17.66
CA HIS A 610 24.95 -12.24 17.17
C HIS A 610 25.94 -11.47 16.28
N LEU A 611 25.51 -10.32 15.74
CA LEU A 611 26.32 -9.45 14.90
C LEU A 611 27.04 -8.38 15.70
N ASP A 612 26.41 -7.82 16.74
CA ASP A 612 26.93 -6.75 17.59
C ASP A 612 27.19 -7.25 19.03
N PRO A 613 28.45 -7.36 19.44
CA PRO A 613 28.79 -7.79 20.79
C PRO A 613 28.20 -6.93 21.92
N ARG A 614 27.89 -5.64 21.65
CA ARG A 614 27.26 -4.73 22.63
C ARG A 614 25.85 -5.19 22.99
N LEU A 615 25.17 -5.88 22.11
CA LEU A 615 23.81 -6.40 22.30
C LEU A 615 23.79 -7.81 22.93
N ALA A 616 24.90 -8.49 23.01
CA ALA A 616 24.97 -9.88 23.47
C ALA A 616 24.71 -10.03 24.99
N GLY A 617 25.05 -9.01 25.79
CA GLY A 617 24.91 -9.03 27.25
C GLY A 617 23.45 -8.90 27.73
N PRO A 618 23.24 -9.13 29.06
CA PRO A 618 21.92 -8.91 29.66
C PRO A 618 21.45 -7.45 29.49
N ALA A 619 20.18 -7.26 29.25
CA ALA A 619 19.58 -5.93 29.16
C ALA A 619 18.97 -5.48 30.49
N VAL A 620 19.19 -4.23 30.88
CA VAL A 620 18.41 -3.58 31.92
C VAL A 620 17.12 -3.07 31.27
N ARG A 621 15.98 -3.50 31.79
CA ARG A 621 14.70 -3.15 31.18
C ARG A 621 13.89 -2.24 32.09
N GLU A 622 13.30 -1.23 31.45
CA GLU A 622 12.30 -0.36 32.03
C GLU A 622 10.93 -1.05 31.96
N ASP A 623 10.02 -0.69 32.84
CA ASP A 623 8.67 -1.24 32.82
C ASP A 623 7.79 -0.54 31.78
N THR A 624 8.26 -0.63 30.55
CA THR A 624 7.65 0.05 29.38
C THR A 624 7.20 -0.92 28.31
N VAL A 625 6.10 -0.54 27.63
CA VAL A 625 5.58 -1.17 26.41
C VAL A 625 5.57 -0.14 25.30
N LEU A 626 6.23 -0.42 24.20
CA LEU A 626 6.20 0.44 23.02
C LEU A 626 5.14 -0.04 22.02
N ILE A 627 4.35 0.89 21.49
CA ILE A 627 3.36 0.61 20.44
C ILE A 627 3.76 1.37 19.16
N ASN A 628 3.69 0.68 18.01
CA ASN A 628 3.86 1.28 16.70
C ASN A 628 2.67 0.93 15.80
N CYS A 629 2.06 1.91 15.16
CA CYS A 629 1.02 1.75 14.16
C CYS A 629 1.41 2.49 12.88
N ALA A 630 1.18 1.87 11.72
CA ALA A 630 1.45 2.46 10.43
C ALA A 630 0.15 2.95 9.81
N TYR A 631 0.11 4.21 9.39
CA TYR A 631 -1.05 4.81 8.73
C TYR A 631 -0.91 4.89 7.20
N ASP A 632 0.31 4.78 6.68
CA ASP A 632 0.56 4.75 5.25
C ASP A 632 -0.26 3.62 4.58
N ARG A 633 -0.85 3.92 3.42
CA ARG A 633 -1.73 3.00 2.68
C ARG A 633 -2.93 2.50 3.51
N ALA A 634 -3.56 3.39 4.28
CA ALA A 634 -4.65 3.05 5.20
C ALA A 634 -5.75 2.21 4.54
N GLY A 635 -6.17 2.52 3.31
CA GLY A 635 -7.16 1.73 2.56
C GLY A 635 -6.73 0.28 2.28
N LEU A 636 -5.43 0.01 2.08
CA LEU A 636 -4.91 -1.35 1.91
C LEU A 636 -4.77 -2.09 3.24
N ARG A 637 -4.45 -1.35 4.34
CA ARG A 637 -4.28 -1.94 5.67
C ARG A 637 -5.61 -2.20 6.36
N PHE A 638 -6.49 -1.23 6.39
CA PHE A 638 -7.70 -1.23 7.22
C PHE A 638 -8.99 -1.36 6.42
N GLY A 639 -8.99 -1.05 5.12
CA GLY A 639 -10.23 -0.97 4.35
C GLY A 639 -11.17 0.05 5.00
N HIS A 640 -12.40 -0.39 5.33
CA HIS A 640 -13.41 0.42 6.03
C HIS A 640 -13.30 0.34 7.57
N ASP A 641 -12.33 -0.41 8.10
CA ASP A 641 -12.28 -0.81 9.51
C ASP A 641 -11.38 0.05 10.41
N TYR A 642 -10.83 1.17 9.91
CA TYR A 642 -9.90 1.98 10.71
C TYR A 642 -10.52 2.49 12.02
N GLY A 643 -11.77 2.94 12.01
CA GLY A 643 -12.44 3.41 13.24
C GLY A 643 -12.61 2.31 14.28
N HIS A 644 -12.94 1.08 13.85
CA HIS A 644 -12.97 -0.08 14.72
C HIS A 644 -11.58 -0.41 15.27
N PHE A 645 -10.57 -0.47 14.41
CA PHE A 645 -9.18 -0.67 14.82
C PHE A 645 -8.75 0.34 15.90
N LEU A 646 -9.06 1.62 15.70
CA LEU A 646 -8.72 2.69 16.65
C LEU A 646 -9.40 2.49 18.02
N ALA A 647 -10.69 2.12 18.03
CA ALA A 647 -11.46 1.87 19.25
C ALA A 647 -10.92 0.66 20.04
N GLU A 648 -10.62 -0.44 19.34
CA GLU A 648 -10.04 -1.65 19.90
C GLU A 648 -8.63 -1.42 20.45
N MET A 649 -7.80 -0.65 19.74
CA MET A 649 -6.48 -0.23 20.23
C MET A 649 -6.59 0.64 21.47
N ALA A 650 -7.56 1.56 21.53
CA ALA A 650 -7.80 2.37 22.71
C ALA A 650 -8.16 1.50 23.94
N ALA A 651 -8.97 0.45 23.74
CA ALA A 651 -9.32 -0.50 24.80
C ALA A 651 -8.08 -1.31 25.26
N ALA A 652 -7.27 -1.82 24.32
CA ALA A 652 -6.04 -2.55 24.64
C ALA A 652 -5.04 -1.68 25.41
N ILE A 653 -4.83 -0.44 24.95
CA ILE A 653 -3.90 0.50 25.60
C ILE A 653 -4.32 0.75 27.05
N ARG A 654 -5.60 1.01 27.32
CA ARG A 654 -6.10 1.20 28.70
C ARG A 654 -5.84 -0.02 29.59
N ALA A 655 -6.04 -1.23 29.03
CA ALA A 655 -5.81 -2.46 29.78
C ALA A 655 -4.30 -2.69 30.07
N VAL A 656 -3.42 -2.46 29.10
CA VAL A 656 -1.98 -2.63 29.24
C VAL A 656 -1.36 -1.54 30.15
N SER A 657 -1.88 -0.30 30.09
CA SER A 657 -1.43 0.81 30.93
C SER A 657 -1.67 0.60 32.42
N ALA A 658 -2.52 -0.36 32.79
CA ALA A 658 -2.67 -0.76 34.20
C ALA A 658 -1.49 -1.59 34.74
N ALA A 659 -0.66 -2.17 33.85
CA ALA A 659 0.44 -3.07 34.21
C ALA A 659 1.84 -2.54 33.85
N ALA A 660 1.94 -1.61 32.89
CA ALA A 660 3.23 -1.04 32.45
C ALA A 660 3.01 0.36 31.83
N GLU A 661 4.04 1.17 31.78
CA GLU A 661 3.99 2.43 31.04
C GLU A 661 3.91 2.18 29.55
N VAL A 662 2.91 2.75 28.88
CA VAL A 662 2.73 2.62 27.43
C VAL A 662 3.22 3.88 26.74
N ARG A 663 4.19 3.74 25.82
CA ARG A 663 4.71 4.83 24.97
C ARG A 663 4.50 4.46 23.50
N TYR A 664 4.53 5.45 22.64
CA TYR A 664 4.36 5.27 21.20
C TYR A 664 5.69 5.44 20.46
N ALA A 665 6.07 4.46 19.64
CA ALA A 665 7.29 4.48 18.84
C ALA A 665 6.95 4.85 17.39
N ALA A 666 7.18 6.10 16.99
CA ALA A 666 6.97 6.59 15.63
C ALA A 666 8.21 6.25 14.77
N HIS A 667 8.06 5.37 13.77
CA HIS A 667 9.13 5.06 12.82
C HIS A 667 9.31 6.11 11.74
N MET A 668 8.28 6.91 11.48
CA MET A 668 8.29 8.06 10.58
C MET A 668 7.22 9.07 11.00
N PRO A 669 7.32 10.34 10.61
CA PRO A 669 6.39 11.39 11.04
C PRO A 669 4.91 11.05 10.82
N ALA A 670 4.61 10.39 9.69
CA ALA A 670 3.23 9.99 9.36
C ALA A 670 2.61 8.99 10.36
N ASP A 671 3.41 8.29 11.18
CA ASP A 671 2.91 7.36 12.19
C ASP A 671 2.26 8.11 13.36
N GLU A 672 2.65 9.35 13.62
CA GLU A 672 2.13 10.16 14.73
C GLU A 672 0.63 10.46 14.58
N ARG A 673 0.09 10.38 13.38
CA ARG A 673 -1.34 10.50 13.14
C ARG A 673 -2.18 9.55 13.99
N PHE A 674 -1.69 8.34 14.26
CA PHE A 674 -2.39 7.39 15.12
C PHE A 674 -2.58 7.93 16.53
N VAL A 675 -1.57 8.58 17.09
CA VAL A 675 -1.64 9.20 18.44
C VAL A 675 -2.58 10.39 18.45
N ASP A 676 -2.57 11.20 17.39
CA ASP A 676 -3.50 12.31 17.23
C ASP A 676 -4.95 11.85 17.15
N ASP A 677 -5.20 10.77 16.38
CA ASP A 677 -6.53 10.18 16.26
C ASP A 677 -6.99 9.56 17.60
N LEU A 678 -6.10 8.86 18.33
CA LEU A 678 -6.39 8.36 19.69
C LEU A 678 -6.77 9.48 20.65
N ARG A 679 -6.02 10.59 20.64
CA ARG A 679 -6.28 11.75 21.49
C ARG A 679 -7.63 12.38 21.15
N ARG A 680 -7.90 12.57 19.85
CA ARG A 680 -9.12 13.24 19.37
C ARG A 680 -10.38 12.41 19.62
N GLU A 681 -10.34 11.11 19.33
CA GLU A 681 -11.52 10.27 19.31
C GLU A 681 -11.73 9.48 20.61
N HIS A 682 -10.67 9.20 21.35
CA HIS A 682 -10.73 8.37 22.56
C HIS A 682 -10.16 9.03 23.82
N GLY A 683 -9.67 10.29 23.73
CA GLY A 683 -9.11 11.03 24.85
C GLY A 683 -7.83 10.41 25.45
N LEU A 684 -7.13 9.55 24.68
CA LEU A 684 -5.90 8.92 25.11
C LEU A 684 -4.68 9.69 24.61
N THR A 685 -3.77 10.02 25.50
CA THR A 685 -2.48 10.64 25.17
C THR A 685 -1.36 9.66 25.52
N LEU A 686 -0.45 9.42 24.59
CA LEU A 686 0.73 8.59 24.78
C LEU A 686 1.99 9.46 24.61
N PRO A 687 3.05 9.27 25.44
CA PRO A 687 4.36 9.80 25.14
C PRO A 687 4.85 9.25 23.78
N VAL A 688 5.42 10.11 22.95
CA VAL A 688 5.92 9.74 21.62
C VAL A 688 7.43 9.68 21.61
N GLU A 689 7.98 8.55 21.17
CA GLU A 689 9.41 8.35 20.88
C GLU A 689 9.60 8.46 19.35
N PRO A 690 10.11 9.58 18.82
CA PRO A 690 10.28 9.80 17.40
C PRO A 690 11.54 9.10 16.88
N LEU A 691 11.47 7.79 16.63
CA LEU A 691 12.62 6.95 16.25
C LEU A 691 13.30 7.45 14.97
N TYR A 692 12.56 8.10 14.08
CA TYR A 692 13.09 8.68 12.86
C TYR A 692 14.12 9.80 13.12
N LEU A 693 14.13 10.42 14.31
CA LEU A 693 15.14 11.41 14.72
C LEU A 693 16.33 10.80 15.46
N LEU A 694 16.24 9.54 15.87
CA LEU A 694 17.28 8.89 16.68
C LEU A 694 18.38 8.29 15.79
N SER A 695 19.58 8.15 16.36
CA SER A 695 20.66 7.35 15.79
C SER A 695 20.34 5.85 15.84
N ASN A 696 21.01 5.05 15.04
CA ASN A 696 20.84 3.59 15.03
C ASN A 696 21.10 2.96 16.39
N ASP A 697 22.11 3.43 17.13
CA ASP A 697 22.42 2.94 18.48
C ASP A 697 21.32 3.33 19.47
N ALA A 698 20.84 4.56 19.43
CA ALA A 698 19.76 5.01 20.30
C ALA A 698 18.45 4.23 20.04
N ILE A 699 18.14 3.91 18.77
CA ILE A 699 16.99 3.06 18.42
C ILE A 699 17.15 1.65 19.03
N ARG A 700 18.34 1.05 18.92
CA ARG A 700 18.62 -0.28 19.49
C ARG A 700 18.56 -0.26 21.01
N ASP A 701 19.13 0.77 21.66
CA ASP A 701 19.13 0.92 23.11
C ASP A 701 17.72 1.09 23.65
N LEU A 702 16.88 1.92 23.02
CA LEU A 702 15.48 2.09 23.37
C LEU A 702 14.73 0.75 23.29
N TYR A 703 14.87 0.02 22.19
CA TYR A 703 14.23 -1.28 22.06
C TYR A 703 14.75 -2.31 23.04
N ARG A 704 16.04 -2.27 23.35
CA ARG A 704 16.68 -3.18 24.31
C ARG A 704 16.24 -2.93 25.74
N SER A 705 15.97 -1.67 26.11
CA SER A 705 15.47 -1.29 27.44
C SER A 705 13.95 -1.53 27.63
N THR A 706 13.22 -1.81 26.57
CA THR A 706 11.76 -2.02 26.60
C THR A 706 11.40 -3.47 26.93
N ARG A 707 10.33 -3.70 27.70
CA ARG A 707 9.86 -5.07 28.01
C ARG A 707 9.09 -5.74 26.88
N LEU A 708 8.30 -4.99 26.12
CA LEU A 708 7.45 -5.52 25.05
C LEU A 708 7.28 -4.46 23.96
N VAL A 709 7.31 -4.89 22.70
CA VAL A 709 6.95 -4.05 21.56
C VAL A 709 5.74 -4.62 20.84
N ILE A 710 4.72 -3.80 20.63
CA ILE A 710 3.53 -4.10 19.82
C ILE A 710 3.69 -3.33 18.52
N GLY A 711 4.04 -4.01 17.42
CA GLY A 711 4.47 -3.37 16.18
C GLY A 711 3.61 -3.70 14.96
N MET A 712 3.28 -2.69 14.15
CA MET A 712 2.61 -2.86 12.85
C MET A 712 3.58 -2.74 11.67
N ARG A 713 4.70 -2.03 11.80
CA ARG A 713 5.74 -2.01 10.78
C ARG A 713 6.62 -3.25 10.89
N GLY A 714 7.14 -3.76 9.75
CA GLY A 714 7.99 -4.95 9.75
C GLY A 714 9.19 -4.80 10.68
N HIS A 715 9.90 -3.67 10.61
CA HIS A 715 11.06 -3.40 11.44
C HIS A 715 10.71 -3.00 12.88
N ALA A 716 9.47 -2.56 13.16
CA ALA A 716 9.00 -2.39 14.55
C ALA A 716 8.80 -3.73 15.28
N GLY A 717 8.80 -4.85 14.56
CA GLY A 717 8.89 -6.20 15.13
C GLY A 717 10.32 -6.77 15.06
N MET A 718 10.98 -6.64 13.90
CA MET A 718 12.27 -7.29 13.63
C MET A 718 13.44 -6.70 14.41
N ILE A 719 13.53 -5.36 14.55
CA ILE A 719 14.64 -4.72 15.29
C ILE A 719 14.56 -5.05 16.78
N PRO A 720 13.43 -4.81 17.50
CA PRO A 720 13.35 -5.16 18.93
C PRO A 720 13.56 -6.67 19.17
N PHE A 721 13.00 -7.53 18.29
CA PHE A 721 13.29 -8.96 18.35
C PHE A 721 14.80 -9.24 18.28
N GLY A 722 15.51 -8.59 17.34
CA GLY A 722 16.97 -8.71 17.22
C GLY A 722 17.74 -8.19 18.42
N CYS A 723 17.20 -7.22 19.16
CA CYS A 723 17.73 -6.72 20.43
C CYS A 723 17.39 -7.61 21.64
N GLY A 724 16.67 -8.72 21.43
CA GLY A 724 16.25 -9.66 22.49
C GLY A 724 14.95 -9.25 23.21
N THR A 725 14.15 -8.36 22.63
CA THR A 725 12.89 -7.89 23.20
C THR A 725 11.70 -8.64 22.61
N PRO A 726 10.79 -9.17 23.45
CA PRO A 726 9.55 -9.80 23.00
C PRO A 726 8.70 -8.85 22.14
N VAL A 727 8.00 -9.41 21.15
CA VAL A 727 7.21 -8.64 20.18
C VAL A 727 5.81 -9.25 19.98
N ILE A 728 4.82 -8.40 19.75
CA ILE A 728 3.51 -8.78 19.23
C ILE A 728 3.29 -7.99 17.95
N SER A 729 2.91 -8.66 16.86
CA SER A 729 2.69 -8.00 15.57
C SER A 729 1.21 -7.73 15.33
N LEU A 730 0.88 -6.47 15.02
CA LEU A 730 -0.42 -6.06 14.50
C LEU A 730 -0.46 -6.36 13.00
N VAL A 731 -1.04 -7.50 12.64
CA VAL A 731 -0.98 -8.04 11.28
C VAL A 731 -1.93 -7.27 10.37
N SER A 732 -1.37 -6.31 9.62
CA SER A 732 -2.06 -5.52 8.59
C SER A 732 -1.52 -5.78 7.16
N HIS A 733 -0.47 -6.61 7.05
CA HIS A 733 0.21 -6.94 5.79
C HIS A 733 0.77 -8.37 5.88
N PRO A 734 0.71 -9.17 4.78
CA PRO A 734 1.21 -10.56 4.79
C PRO A 734 2.64 -10.74 5.32
N LYS A 735 3.54 -9.79 5.03
CA LYS A 735 4.94 -9.87 5.49
C LYS A 735 5.10 -9.99 7.01
N LEU A 736 4.14 -9.48 7.80
CA LEU A 736 4.17 -9.58 9.25
C LEU A 736 3.87 -11.01 9.70
N ALA A 737 2.85 -11.63 9.11
CA ALA A 737 2.54 -13.02 9.34
C ALA A 737 3.67 -13.96 8.87
N TYR A 738 4.34 -13.63 7.75
CA TYR A 738 5.50 -14.39 7.27
C TYR A 738 6.65 -14.36 8.27
N PHE A 739 6.96 -13.20 8.85
CA PHE A 739 7.99 -13.09 9.90
C PHE A 739 7.64 -13.94 11.11
N LEU A 740 6.38 -13.89 11.58
CA LEU A 740 5.93 -14.70 12.72
C LEU A 740 5.98 -16.20 12.45
N ALA A 741 5.67 -16.61 11.23
CA ALA A 741 5.79 -18.00 10.80
C ALA A 741 7.27 -18.45 10.76
N ASP A 742 8.17 -17.59 10.29
CA ASP A 742 9.61 -17.89 10.21
C ASP A 742 10.25 -18.11 11.60
N ILE A 743 9.73 -17.43 12.62
CA ILE A 743 10.15 -17.61 14.01
C ILE A 743 9.31 -18.64 14.75
N ASP A 744 8.41 -19.34 14.05
CA ASP A 744 7.48 -20.35 14.61
C ASP A 744 6.65 -19.80 15.79
N ARG A 745 6.18 -18.53 15.65
CA ARG A 745 5.34 -17.84 16.63
C ARG A 745 4.16 -17.12 15.96
N PRO A 746 3.31 -17.84 15.19
CA PRO A 746 2.12 -17.24 14.60
C PRO A 746 1.15 -16.69 15.67
N ASP A 747 1.19 -17.24 16.87
CA ASP A 747 0.42 -16.79 18.04
C ASP A 747 0.83 -15.38 18.53
N TRP A 748 1.99 -14.86 18.17
CA TRP A 748 2.39 -13.46 18.46
C TRP A 748 1.76 -12.45 17.48
N GLY A 749 0.92 -12.88 16.55
CA GLY A 749 0.21 -12.03 15.62
C GLY A 749 -1.23 -11.78 16.04
N VAL A 750 -1.71 -10.55 15.96
CA VAL A 750 -3.12 -10.18 16.08
C VAL A 750 -3.53 -9.41 14.85
N SER A 751 -4.55 -9.89 14.13
CA SER A 751 -5.02 -9.22 12.92
C SER A 751 -5.66 -7.87 13.26
N VAL A 752 -5.36 -6.83 12.48
CA VAL A 752 -6.00 -5.50 12.62
C VAL A 752 -7.50 -5.54 12.30
N HIS A 753 -7.98 -6.62 11.68
CA HIS A 753 -9.38 -6.82 11.31
C HIS A 753 -10.12 -7.72 12.30
N GLU A 754 -9.45 -8.21 13.34
CA GLU A 754 -10.06 -9.08 14.33
C GLU A 754 -11.15 -8.35 15.11
N ARG A 755 -12.30 -9.00 15.31
CA ARG A 755 -13.47 -8.41 15.96
C ARG A 755 -13.22 -8.00 17.41
N ALA A 756 -12.47 -8.83 18.14
CA ALA A 756 -12.09 -8.62 19.52
C ALA A 756 -10.58 -8.30 19.64
N LEU A 757 -10.06 -7.51 18.70
CA LEU A 757 -8.65 -7.14 18.64
C LEU A 757 -8.13 -6.63 19.99
N GLY A 758 -8.87 -5.70 20.61
CA GLY A 758 -8.42 -5.05 21.84
C GLY A 758 -8.28 -6.01 23.02
N ALA A 759 -9.29 -6.85 23.24
CA ALA A 759 -9.26 -7.86 24.29
C ALA A 759 -8.13 -8.87 24.07
N ARG A 760 -7.97 -9.36 22.83
CA ARG A 760 -6.95 -10.35 22.50
C ARG A 760 -5.53 -9.80 22.56
N LEU A 761 -5.35 -8.55 22.15
CA LEU A 761 -4.06 -7.86 22.24
C LEU A 761 -3.68 -7.63 23.70
N ALA A 762 -4.61 -7.17 24.52
CA ALA A 762 -4.39 -6.97 25.95
C ALA A 762 -4.05 -8.29 26.67
N GLU A 763 -4.82 -9.36 26.43
CA GLU A 763 -4.54 -10.71 26.96
C GLU A 763 -3.11 -11.15 26.67
N ARG A 764 -2.67 -11.06 25.40
CA ARG A 764 -1.33 -11.47 24.98
C ARG A 764 -0.25 -10.58 25.58
N ALA A 765 -0.44 -9.26 25.57
CA ALA A 765 0.52 -8.34 26.15
C ALA A 765 0.71 -8.58 27.64
N LEU A 766 -0.36 -8.74 28.39
CA LEU A 766 -0.32 -9.03 29.82
C LEU A 766 0.29 -10.40 30.11
N ALA A 767 0.07 -11.42 29.29
CA ALA A 767 0.71 -12.72 29.41
C ALA A 767 2.23 -12.63 29.25
N VAL A 768 2.70 -11.89 28.23
CA VAL A 768 4.15 -11.64 28.02
C VAL A 768 4.77 -10.87 29.20
N LEU A 769 4.05 -9.87 29.74
CA LEU A 769 4.54 -9.07 30.88
C LEU A 769 4.57 -9.90 32.18
N ALA A 770 3.64 -10.83 32.37
CA ALA A 770 3.56 -11.69 33.55
C ALA A 770 4.71 -12.72 33.63
N ASP A 771 5.11 -13.29 32.49
CA ASP A 771 6.25 -14.21 32.41
C ASP A 771 7.31 -13.71 31.39
N HIS A 772 7.75 -12.50 31.63
CA HIS A 772 8.71 -11.82 30.76
C HIS A 772 10.05 -12.58 30.60
N PRO A 773 10.64 -13.21 31.65
CA PRO A 773 11.86 -14.00 31.46
C PRO A 773 11.70 -15.15 30.48
N ALA A 774 10.58 -15.89 30.52
CA ALA A 774 10.30 -16.95 29.56
C ALA A 774 10.13 -16.43 28.14
N ALA A 775 9.43 -15.30 27.97
CA ALA A 775 9.28 -14.65 26.67
C ALA A 775 10.65 -14.22 26.08
N VAL A 776 11.55 -13.66 26.89
CA VAL A 776 12.91 -13.30 26.47
C VAL A 776 13.73 -14.56 26.12
N ALA A 777 13.63 -15.64 26.89
CA ALA A 777 14.30 -16.90 26.59
C ALA A 777 13.84 -17.45 25.23
N ASP A 778 12.55 -17.44 24.97
CA ASP A 778 11.99 -17.88 23.69
C ASP A 778 12.49 -17.02 22.50
N VAL A 779 12.56 -15.67 22.65
CA VAL A 779 13.18 -14.80 21.64
C VAL A 779 14.61 -15.24 21.36
N HIS A 780 15.42 -15.53 22.39
CA HIS A 780 16.81 -15.94 22.23
C HIS A 780 16.93 -17.30 21.53
N ASP A 781 16.02 -18.23 21.81
CA ASP A 781 16.01 -19.54 21.15
C ASP A 781 15.72 -19.41 19.66
N ARG A 782 14.71 -18.60 19.31
CA ARG A 782 14.37 -18.31 17.91
C ARG A 782 15.48 -17.57 17.18
N GLN A 783 16.14 -16.61 17.83
CA GLN A 783 17.31 -15.93 17.27
C GLN A 783 18.46 -16.89 16.94
N ARG A 784 18.71 -17.90 17.77
CA ARG A 784 19.76 -18.92 17.49
C ARG A 784 19.45 -19.70 16.22
N ALA A 785 18.20 -20.08 16.00
CA ALA A 785 17.78 -20.76 14.76
C ALA A 785 17.98 -19.85 13.52
N LEU A 786 17.58 -18.58 13.60
CA LEU A 786 17.78 -17.62 12.52
C LEU A 786 19.27 -17.35 12.25
N TRP A 787 20.08 -17.29 13.32
CA TRP A 787 21.52 -17.11 13.20
C TRP A 787 22.19 -18.31 12.54
N SER A 788 21.79 -19.53 12.87
CA SER A 788 22.30 -20.73 12.19
C SER A 788 22.05 -20.67 10.70
N ALA A 789 20.80 -20.39 10.29
CA ALA A 789 20.44 -20.22 8.87
C ALA A 789 21.24 -19.10 8.17
N THR A 790 21.47 -18.00 8.89
CA THR A 790 22.27 -16.88 8.37
C THR A 790 23.73 -17.29 8.16
N ARG A 791 24.33 -18.00 9.10
CA ARG A 791 25.72 -18.50 8.98
C ARG A 791 25.90 -19.47 7.83
N ASP A 792 24.98 -20.43 7.67
CA ASP A 792 25.00 -21.39 6.58
C ASP A 792 24.97 -20.67 5.21
N ASN A 793 24.11 -19.67 5.09
CA ASN A 793 24.02 -18.85 3.88
C ASN A 793 25.26 -17.98 3.65
N LEU A 794 25.86 -17.42 4.69
CA LEU A 794 27.12 -16.66 4.59
C LEU A 794 28.26 -17.55 4.16
N THR A 795 28.36 -18.79 4.66
CA THR A 795 29.34 -19.76 4.19
C THR A 795 29.19 -20.06 2.71
N LEU A 796 27.96 -20.40 2.26
CA LEU A 796 27.69 -20.63 0.86
C LEU A 796 27.97 -19.38 -0.01
N LEU A 797 27.60 -18.19 0.44
CA LEU A 797 27.82 -16.94 -0.29
C LEU A 797 29.31 -16.71 -0.50
N ARG A 798 30.15 -17.00 0.49
CA ARG A 798 31.62 -16.90 0.39
C ARG A 798 32.20 -17.90 -0.60
N GLU A 799 31.72 -19.13 -0.60
CA GLU A 799 32.11 -20.15 -1.56
C GLU A 799 31.78 -19.69 -3.00
N LEU A 800 30.62 -19.05 -3.19
CA LEU A 800 30.16 -18.57 -4.51
C LEU A 800 30.85 -17.27 -4.98
N THR A 801 31.35 -16.46 -4.06
CA THR A 801 31.79 -15.08 -4.38
C THR A 801 33.26 -14.84 -4.03
N GLY A 802 33.93 -15.74 -3.27
CA GLY A 802 35.28 -15.54 -2.79
C GLY A 802 35.44 -14.46 -1.71
N LEU A 803 34.36 -14.03 -1.07
CA LEU A 803 34.41 -13.02 -0.01
C LEU A 803 35.03 -13.60 1.29
N PRO A 804 35.77 -12.79 2.07
CA PRO A 804 36.33 -13.23 3.34
C PRO A 804 35.25 -13.50 4.39
N ASP A 805 35.59 -14.34 5.37
CA ASP A 805 34.73 -14.59 6.54
C ASP A 805 35.05 -13.60 7.68
N PRO A 806 34.18 -12.63 8.00
CA PRO A 806 34.38 -11.72 9.12
C PRO A 806 34.30 -12.44 10.49
N PHE A 807 33.73 -13.68 10.52
CA PHE A 807 33.53 -14.47 11.73
C PHE A 807 34.48 -15.68 11.81
N GLY A 808 35.32 -15.92 10.78
CA GLY A 808 36.18 -17.10 10.59
C GLY A 808 37.60 -16.96 11.12
N GLY A 809 37.83 -16.41 12.30
CA GLY A 809 39.12 -16.60 13.01
C GLY A 809 39.19 -17.97 13.65
N PRO A 810 40.38 -18.72 13.60
CA PRO A 810 40.51 -19.93 14.35
C PRO A 810 40.45 -19.58 15.85
N GLY A 811 39.34 -19.91 16.52
CA GLY A 811 39.25 -19.81 17.98
C GLY A 811 38.10 -19.04 18.59
N ARG A 812 37.11 -18.60 17.83
CA ARG A 812 35.90 -18.15 18.50
C ARG A 812 35.05 -19.38 18.85
N ALA A 813 35.19 -19.81 20.12
CA ALA A 813 34.41 -20.89 20.69
C ALA A 813 32.88 -20.63 20.48
N PRO A 814 32.07 -21.70 20.34
CA PRO A 814 30.62 -21.56 20.40
C PRO A 814 30.29 -20.80 21.68
N ASP A 815 29.25 -19.93 21.59
CA ASP A 815 28.77 -19.07 22.68
C ASP A 815 28.91 -19.82 24.04
N PRO A 816 29.45 -19.17 25.08
CA PRO A 816 29.51 -19.81 26.37
C PRO A 816 28.10 -20.20 26.79
N VAL A 817 27.86 -21.47 26.93
CA VAL A 817 26.68 -22.01 27.57
C VAL A 817 26.63 -21.35 28.94
N VAL A 818 25.76 -20.35 29.09
CA VAL A 818 25.45 -19.75 30.39
C VAL A 818 24.87 -20.89 31.22
N PRO A 819 25.58 -21.38 32.27
CA PRO A 819 25.04 -22.44 33.11
C PRO A 819 23.72 -21.90 33.71
N ALA A 820 22.68 -22.74 33.71
CA ALA A 820 21.43 -22.45 34.35
C ALA A 820 21.69 -21.97 35.79
N PRO A 821 21.01 -20.91 36.27
CA PRO A 821 21.18 -20.44 37.63
C PRO A 821 20.91 -21.60 38.56
N ARG A 822 21.90 -21.94 39.42
CA ARG A 822 21.77 -22.95 40.49
C ARG A 822 20.59 -22.52 41.37
N PRO A 823 19.67 -23.42 41.76
CA PRO A 823 18.68 -23.09 42.74
C PRO A 823 19.36 -22.61 44.02
N ALA A 824 18.92 -21.47 44.54
CA ALA A 824 19.44 -20.89 45.77
C ALA A 824 19.37 -21.93 46.89
N SER A 825 20.54 -22.31 47.44
CA SER A 825 20.60 -23.17 48.59
C SER A 825 20.05 -22.40 49.82
N ASP A 826 19.29 -23.09 50.65
CA ASP A 826 18.56 -22.60 51.83
C ASP A 826 19.47 -22.02 52.95
N ARG A 827 20.74 -21.72 52.68
CA ARG A 827 21.75 -21.27 53.68
C ARG A 827 21.98 -19.76 53.75
N ASP A 828 21.40 -18.96 52.86
CA ASP A 828 21.60 -17.50 52.88
C ASP A 828 20.31 -16.68 53.21
N ARG A 829 19.57 -17.15 54.22
CA ARG A 829 18.59 -16.29 54.86
C ARG A 829 19.27 -15.41 55.90
N PRO A 830 19.28 -14.09 55.80
CA PRO A 830 19.69 -13.24 56.89
C PRO A 830 18.70 -13.34 58.06
N SER A 831 19.24 -13.68 59.24
CA SER A 831 18.54 -13.77 60.52
C SER A 831 17.84 -12.44 60.80
N ARG A 832 16.52 -12.46 61.00
CA ARG A 832 15.74 -11.35 61.55
C ARG A 832 16.18 -11.06 62.97
N HIS A 833 16.76 -9.90 63.23
CA HIS A 833 16.85 -9.36 64.59
C HIS A 833 15.58 -8.56 64.93
N PRO A 834 14.96 -8.79 66.03
CA PRO A 834 13.79 -7.99 66.48
C PRO A 834 14.23 -6.76 67.32
N GLY A 835 13.57 -5.65 67.05
CA GLY A 835 13.38 -4.62 68.10
C GLY A 835 14.09 -3.30 67.94
N ARG A 836 13.34 -2.26 67.70
CA ARG A 836 12.91 -1.25 68.73
C ARG A 836 12.11 -0.12 68.08
N ALA A 837 11.01 0.10 68.70
CA ALA A 837 10.15 1.27 68.51
C ALA A 837 10.89 2.57 68.84
N ARG A 838 10.66 3.59 68.03
CA ARG A 838 10.21 4.95 68.43
C ARG A 838 9.75 5.67 67.20
#